data_fa44f01b95dbda2f0272e9a082bab39a
#
_entry.id   fa44f01b95dbda2f0272e9a082bab39a
#
_cell.length_a   1.000
_cell.length_b   1.000
_cell.length_c   1.000
_cell.angle_alpha   90.00
_cell.angle_beta   90.00
_cell.angle_gamma   90.00
#
_symmetry.space_group_name_H-M   'P 1'
#
loop_
_entity.id
_entity.type
_entity.pdbx_description
1 polymer ?
#
loop_
_entity_poly.entity_id
_entity_poly.type
_entity_poly.pdbx_seq_one_letter_code
_entity_poly.pdbx_strand_id
1 'polypeptide(L)'
;MGKRTQRMEEKRRKKHRLSLFLMVLSIFVLIGGAGYLIYTVSLLNNIENNLRLIGSIILIFVCLILFILSIKTYKKHKNVKLAFIIILMLLIGLGGAFVGYNIDKVYSTLDDVSDTSGYKTYSSSLVTLSTNDVSSISKIGDAAIGMINDESSIDGYQIPNEIMDEESLSNEIKEYGNYIEMIDSLYKGDIKYIFLPTNYSVMFGSMEGYENIKDKTKVIYTKKKKLKDKESAVSSKGKSIDSPFTVLLMGVDSETEGIKGSSFNGDSLMLITFNPKTLGATILSIPRDSYVPIACFTNKKKNKITHAAWQGEGCMIKTIQNLLDVNIDYYVKINFKGAVSLVDALGGVEIDVPYSLCEQNSDRKWGNSTVYISKGLQTLDGEQALAYSRNRHANPNMCPKEWANYTSNDFIRGQHQQEVVTALLNKFKSIKNLNTVYKLLDTISNNMVTNMSTDQILSLYNVFKDIASKTDKDTEIADVLGIQRLYLNGYSAMIVDYGGSNLNLYNYVLYDESVKAVSNAMKENLGLKPTKVIKSFSFDVNTPYEKEVIGKNLSGKKSLTLVPSFVGQTLSYAQSWCSSHGISVSVNGGNGYVLSQSVPAGANVEDVRSITLTAGGVNKNTEKKETPKKNEDDAKECGKNATYSSSSKKCVCDSGYKEDSSGNCEAEKTDSEPIETGSDTSLETP
;
A
#
# COMPACT_ATOMS: atom_id res chain seq x y z
N MET A 1 70.41 -56.42 4.03
CA MET A 1 70.14 -54.97 3.79
C MET A 1 68.89 -54.70 2.89
N GLY A 2 68.32 -55.60 2.15
CA GLY A 2 67.30 -55.39 1.14
C GLY A 2 65.87 -55.00 1.64
N LYS A 3 65.32 -55.66 2.71
CA LYS A 3 63.90 -55.44 3.09
C LYS A 3 63.65 -54.11 3.77
N ARG A 4 64.62 -53.52 4.48
CA ARG A 4 64.46 -52.20 5.16
C ARG A 4 64.53 -51.06 4.15
N THR A 5 65.36 -51.17 3.11
CA THR A 5 65.53 -50.24 2.01
C THR A 5 64.27 -50.23 1.12
N GLN A 6 63.79 -51.40 0.77
CA GLN A 6 62.53 -51.54 -0.02
C GLN A 6 61.31 -50.93 0.72
N ARG A 7 61.14 -51.17 2.04
CA ARG A 7 60.08 -50.53 2.85
C ARG A 7 60.22 -49.01 2.94
N MET A 8 61.48 -48.49 2.97
CA MET A 8 61.67 -47.05 2.97
C MET A 8 61.35 -46.40 1.62
N GLU A 9 61.71 -47.04 0.51
CA GLU A 9 61.35 -46.58 -0.83
C GLU A 9 59.85 -46.63 -1.07
N GLU A 10 59.18 -47.67 -0.64
CA GLU A 10 57.74 -47.80 -0.75
C GLU A 10 57.00 -46.71 0.10
N LYS A 11 57.46 -46.43 1.29
CA LYS A 11 56.99 -45.31 2.10
C LYS A 11 57.24 -43.93 1.44
N ARG A 12 58.41 -43.76 0.78
CA ARG A 12 58.72 -42.57 0.00
C ARG A 12 57.82 -42.40 -1.21
N ARG A 13 57.52 -43.46 -1.96
CA ARG A 13 56.61 -43.46 -3.11
C ARG A 13 55.19 -43.19 -2.69
N LYS A 14 54.69 -43.78 -1.60
CA LYS A 14 53.36 -43.50 -1.02
C LYS A 14 53.26 -42.06 -0.59
N LYS A 15 54.25 -41.52 0.11
CA LYS A 15 54.29 -40.10 0.52
C LYS A 15 54.30 -39.13 -0.66
N HIS A 16 55.03 -39.49 -1.73
CA HIS A 16 55.07 -38.66 -2.93
C HIS A 16 53.76 -38.67 -3.71
N ARG A 17 53.12 -39.85 -3.85
CA ARG A 17 51.77 -39.96 -4.46
C ARG A 17 50.72 -39.19 -3.65
N LEU A 18 50.76 -39.27 -2.31
CA LEU A 18 49.84 -38.50 -1.44
C LEU A 18 50.07 -36.99 -1.58
N SER A 19 51.31 -36.53 -1.63
CA SER A 19 51.59 -35.09 -1.81
C SER A 19 51.17 -34.57 -3.18
N LEU A 20 51.28 -35.40 -4.24
CA LEU A 20 50.75 -35.06 -5.56
C LEU A 20 49.22 -34.95 -5.54
N PHE A 21 48.57 -35.94 -4.95
CA PHE A 21 47.10 -35.94 -4.84
C PHE A 21 46.59 -34.73 -4.09
N LEU A 22 47.18 -34.40 -2.92
CA LEU A 22 46.80 -33.24 -2.14
C LEU A 22 47.06 -31.90 -2.87
N MET A 23 48.18 -31.83 -3.62
CA MET A 23 48.48 -30.64 -4.45
C MET A 23 47.44 -30.47 -5.55
N VAL A 24 47.11 -31.52 -6.28
CA VAL A 24 46.12 -31.48 -7.36
C VAL A 24 44.74 -31.14 -6.82
N LEU A 25 44.33 -31.76 -5.71
CA LEU A 25 43.07 -31.46 -5.05
C LEU A 25 43.00 -29.99 -4.61
N SER A 26 44.08 -29.44 -4.00
CA SER A 26 44.10 -28.05 -3.56
C SER A 26 44.08 -27.07 -4.73
N ILE A 27 44.64 -27.42 -5.89
CA ILE A 27 44.53 -26.63 -7.12
C ILE A 27 43.06 -26.56 -7.58
N PHE A 28 42.37 -27.72 -7.62
CA PHE A 28 40.93 -27.73 -7.98
C PHE A 28 40.08 -26.93 -7.02
N VAL A 29 40.31 -27.03 -5.72
CA VAL A 29 39.59 -26.24 -4.70
C VAL A 29 39.88 -24.75 -4.87
N LEU A 30 41.14 -24.37 -5.12
CA LEU A 30 41.53 -22.99 -5.36
C LEU A 30 40.83 -22.39 -6.59
N ILE A 31 40.91 -23.10 -7.72
CA ILE A 31 40.33 -22.63 -8.99
C ILE A 31 38.82 -22.58 -8.91
N GLY A 32 38.19 -23.64 -8.34
CA GLY A 32 36.74 -23.69 -8.18
C GLY A 32 36.22 -22.59 -7.25
N GLY A 33 36.85 -22.45 -6.08
CA GLY A 33 36.39 -21.42 -5.10
C GLY A 33 36.68 -19.99 -5.54
N ALA A 34 37.85 -19.72 -6.13
CA ALA A 34 38.16 -18.39 -6.67
C ALA A 34 37.31 -18.05 -7.90
N GLY A 35 37.10 -19.05 -8.81
CA GLY A 35 36.24 -18.88 -9.98
C GLY A 35 34.78 -18.60 -9.59
N TYR A 36 34.25 -19.33 -8.59
CA TYR A 36 32.92 -19.11 -8.07
C TYR A 36 32.79 -17.73 -7.41
N LEU A 37 33.79 -17.31 -6.63
CA LEU A 37 33.79 -15.95 -6.07
C LEU A 37 33.79 -14.87 -7.15
N ILE A 38 34.62 -14.99 -8.18
CA ILE A 38 34.68 -14.02 -9.29
C ILE A 38 33.32 -13.97 -10.02
N TYR A 39 32.72 -15.15 -10.26
CA TYR A 39 31.41 -15.25 -10.88
C TYR A 39 30.34 -14.51 -10.04
N THR A 40 30.23 -14.83 -8.76
CA THR A 40 29.21 -14.23 -7.89
C THR A 40 29.42 -12.73 -7.67
N VAL A 41 30.66 -12.28 -7.54
CA VAL A 41 31.00 -10.86 -7.50
C VAL A 41 30.65 -10.16 -8.83
N SER A 42 30.71 -10.84 -9.97
CA SER A 42 30.31 -10.25 -11.25
C SER A 42 28.80 -10.03 -11.36
N LEU A 43 27.97 -10.76 -10.60
CA LEU A 43 26.52 -10.56 -10.53
C LEU A 43 26.12 -9.25 -9.86
N LEU A 44 26.98 -8.68 -9.00
CA LEU A 44 26.73 -7.42 -8.30
C LEU A 44 26.98 -6.20 -9.21
N ASN A 45 26.26 -6.10 -10.32
CA ASN A 45 26.37 -4.96 -11.24
C ASN A 45 26.07 -3.64 -10.52
N ASN A 46 26.76 -2.58 -10.97
CA ASN A 46 26.63 -1.22 -10.44
C ASN A 46 27.14 -0.97 -9.00
N ILE A 47 27.67 -1.98 -8.31
CA ILE A 47 28.34 -1.78 -7.02
C ILE A 47 29.86 -1.76 -7.22
N GLU A 48 30.50 -0.63 -6.95
CA GLU A 48 31.96 -0.45 -6.90
C GLU A 48 32.71 -1.18 -8.04
N ASN A 49 32.25 -1.01 -9.28
CA ASN A 49 32.72 -1.74 -10.47
C ASN A 49 34.25 -1.80 -10.57
N ASN A 50 34.93 -0.70 -10.27
CA ASN A 50 36.41 -0.63 -10.33
C ASN A 50 37.05 -1.52 -9.28
N LEU A 51 36.55 -1.52 -8.03
CA LEU A 51 37.10 -2.36 -6.97
C LEU A 51 36.87 -3.84 -7.24
N ARG A 52 35.71 -4.23 -7.80
CA ARG A 52 35.42 -5.60 -8.20
C ARG A 52 36.36 -6.09 -9.29
N LEU A 53 36.58 -5.27 -10.32
CA LEU A 53 37.50 -5.61 -11.40
C LEU A 53 38.94 -5.77 -10.88
N ILE A 54 39.42 -4.79 -10.11
CA ILE A 54 40.78 -4.82 -9.52
C ILE A 54 40.93 -6.03 -8.59
N GLY A 55 39.95 -6.26 -7.69
CA GLY A 55 39.95 -7.39 -6.77
C GLY A 55 39.98 -8.74 -7.49
N SER A 56 39.19 -8.90 -8.56
CA SER A 56 39.20 -10.10 -9.40
C SER A 56 40.55 -10.32 -10.08
N ILE A 57 41.14 -9.29 -10.64
CA ILE A 57 42.49 -9.36 -11.26
C ILE A 57 43.54 -9.76 -10.23
N ILE A 58 43.52 -9.16 -9.04
CA ILE A 58 44.45 -9.50 -7.95
C ILE A 58 44.27 -10.98 -7.55
N LEU A 59 43.04 -11.43 -7.37
CA LEU A 59 42.74 -12.82 -7.01
C LEU A 59 43.27 -13.80 -8.06
N ILE A 60 43.04 -13.54 -9.35
CA ILE A 60 43.57 -14.36 -10.47
C ILE A 60 45.10 -14.40 -10.41
N PHE A 61 45.73 -13.24 -10.17
CA PHE A 61 47.20 -13.16 -10.09
C PHE A 61 47.74 -13.96 -8.90
N VAL A 62 47.12 -13.88 -7.74
CA VAL A 62 47.47 -14.67 -6.54
C VAL A 62 47.29 -16.18 -6.83
N CYS A 63 46.21 -16.59 -7.47
CA CYS A 63 45.96 -17.99 -7.86
C CYS A 63 47.07 -18.51 -8.82
N LEU A 64 47.46 -17.71 -9.81
CA LEU A 64 48.56 -18.04 -10.74
C LEU A 64 49.90 -18.17 -10.01
N ILE A 65 50.23 -17.28 -9.11
CA ILE A 65 51.48 -17.37 -8.30
C ILE A 65 51.48 -18.67 -7.48
N LEU A 66 50.39 -18.96 -6.76
CA LEU A 66 50.31 -20.17 -5.93
C LEU A 66 50.37 -21.44 -6.76
N PHE A 67 49.75 -21.46 -7.92
CA PHE A 67 49.81 -22.54 -8.88
C PHE A 67 51.27 -22.82 -9.33
N ILE A 68 51.97 -21.78 -9.79
CA ILE A 68 53.38 -21.87 -10.22
C ILE A 68 54.27 -22.31 -9.06
N LEU A 69 54.10 -21.72 -7.88
CA LEU A 69 54.85 -22.05 -6.68
C LEU A 69 54.64 -23.49 -6.22
N SER A 70 53.39 -24.02 -6.30
CA SER A 70 53.06 -25.40 -5.93
C SER A 70 53.81 -26.41 -6.83
N ILE A 71 53.79 -26.21 -8.15
CA ILE A 71 54.48 -27.06 -9.12
C ILE A 71 55.99 -26.98 -8.92
N LYS A 72 56.57 -25.77 -8.78
CA LYS A 72 58.01 -25.56 -8.58
C LYS A 72 58.52 -26.19 -7.28
N THR A 73 57.70 -26.11 -6.20
CA THR A 73 58.04 -26.65 -4.88
C THR A 73 57.89 -28.19 -4.86
N TYR A 74 56.91 -28.73 -5.52
CA TYR A 74 56.72 -30.18 -5.73
C TYR A 74 57.92 -30.79 -6.49
N LYS A 75 58.30 -30.20 -7.63
CA LYS A 75 59.49 -30.64 -8.42
C LYS A 75 60.78 -30.61 -7.62
N LYS A 76 60.95 -29.68 -6.67
CA LYS A 76 62.09 -29.53 -5.79
C LYS A 76 62.04 -30.40 -4.52
N HIS A 77 61.02 -31.26 -4.36
CA HIS A 77 60.78 -32.15 -3.20
C HIS A 77 60.82 -31.42 -1.82
N LYS A 78 60.41 -30.14 -1.76
CA LYS A 78 60.38 -29.35 -0.51
C LYS A 78 59.03 -29.54 0.22
N ASN A 79 58.82 -30.71 0.85
CA ASN A 79 57.55 -31.12 1.39
C ASN A 79 56.92 -30.15 2.42
N VAL A 80 57.69 -29.54 3.30
CA VAL A 80 57.18 -28.57 4.31
C VAL A 80 56.65 -27.33 3.63
N LYS A 81 57.41 -26.77 2.65
CA LYS A 81 56.96 -25.59 1.89
C LYS A 81 55.75 -25.91 1.02
N LEU A 82 55.70 -27.12 0.44
CA LEU A 82 54.55 -27.58 -0.33
C LEU A 82 53.30 -27.69 0.56
N ALA A 83 53.39 -28.27 1.76
CA ALA A 83 52.28 -28.32 2.71
C ALA A 83 51.74 -26.95 3.07
N PHE A 84 52.62 -25.96 3.30
CA PHE A 84 52.20 -24.60 3.55
C PHE A 84 51.43 -23.98 2.36
N ILE A 85 51.92 -24.19 1.13
CA ILE A 85 51.24 -23.71 -0.09
C ILE A 85 49.91 -24.39 -0.27
N ILE A 86 49.77 -25.70 -0.01
CA ILE A 86 48.52 -26.44 -0.07
C ILE A 86 47.51 -25.88 0.92
N ILE A 87 47.92 -25.64 2.17
CA ILE A 87 47.06 -25.05 3.19
C ILE A 87 46.54 -23.66 2.74
N LEU A 88 47.45 -22.82 2.21
CA LEU A 88 47.08 -21.48 1.72
C LEU A 88 46.11 -21.54 0.55
N MET A 89 46.33 -22.48 -0.40
CA MET A 89 45.42 -22.70 -1.53
C MET A 89 44.04 -23.17 -1.07
N LEU A 90 43.98 -24.09 -0.09
CA LEU A 90 42.72 -24.55 0.48
C LEU A 90 41.99 -23.40 1.25
N LEU A 91 42.71 -22.59 2.02
CA LEU A 91 42.15 -21.45 2.71
C LEU A 91 41.53 -20.43 1.74
N ILE A 92 42.25 -20.07 0.66
CA ILE A 92 41.75 -19.13 -0.34
C ILE A 92 40.60 -19.74 -1.14
N GLY A 93 40.70 -21.03 -1.55
CA GLY A 93 39.66 -21.68 -2.32
C GLY A 93 38.35 -21.88 -1.52
N LEU A 94 38.46 -22.43 -0.30
CA LEU A 94 37.30 -22.61 0.57
C LEU A 94 36.71 -21.28 1.06
N GLY A 95 37.59 -20.31 1.40
CA GLY A 95 37.19 -18.97 1.75
C GLY A 95 36.46 -18.26 0.59
N GLY A 96 36.99 -18.40 -0.64
CA GLY A 96 36.36 -17.88 -1.84
C GLY A 96 35.00 -18.52 -2.12
N ALA A 97 34.91 -19.84 -1.98
CA ALA A 97 33.62 -20.55 -2.13
C ALA A 97 32.62 -20.11 -1.06
N PHE A 98 33.04 -19.95 0.19
CA PHE A 98 32.17 -19.48 1.28
C PHE A 98 31.65 -18.05 1.04
N VAL A 99 32.53 -17.14 0.66
CA VAL A 99 32.14 -15.74 0.35
C VAL A 99 31.25 -15.72 -0.89
N GLY A 100 31.62 -16.48 -1.94
CA GLY A 100 30.81 -16.60 -3.15
C GLY A 100 29.40 -17.11 -2.87
N TYR A 101 29.26 -18.14 -2.04
CA TYR A 101 27.96 -18.66 -1.62
C TYR A 101 27.09 -17.60 -0.91
N ASN A 102 27.69 -16.80 -0.04
CA ASN A 102 26.95 -15.72 0.62
C ASN A 102 26.50 -14.62 -0.36
N ILE A 103 27.34 -14.28 -1.36
CA ILE A 103 26.97 -13.30 -2.39
C ILE A 103 25.86 -13.85 -3.28
N ASP A 104 25.96 -15.11 -3.70
CA ASP A 104 24.93 -15.76 -4.53
C ASP A 104 23.59 -15.83 -3.81
N LYS A 105 23.61 -16.14 -2.52
CA LYS A 105 22.42 -16.10 -1.68
C LYS A 105 21.81 -14.69 -1.60
N VAL A 106 22.62 -13.64 -1.49
CA VAL A 106 22.16 -12.24 -1.54
C VAL A 106 21.48 -11.95 -2.86
N TYR A 107 22.11 -12.36 -3.97
CA TYR A 107 21.59 -12.09 -5.31
C TYR A 107 20.26 -12.83 -5.54
N SER A 108 20.16 -14.11 -5.14
CA SER A 108 18.92 -14.88 -5.27
C SER A 108 17.79 -14.31 -4.44
N THR A 109 18.05 -13.82 -3.23
CA THR A 109 17.04 -13.15 -2.40
C THR A 109 16.54 -11.84 -3.02
N LEU A 110 17.43 -11.06 -3.65
CA LEU A 110 17.03 -9.86 -4.39
C LEU A 110 16.18 -10.21 -5.61
N ASP A 111 16.48 -11.32 -6.27
CA ASP A 111 15.70 -11.80 -7.42
C ASP A 111 14.31 -12.30 -6.99
N ASP A 112 14.20 -12.92 -5.82
CA ASP A 112 12.93 -13.38 -5.24
C ASP A 112 11.94 -12.23 -4.93
N VAL A 113 12.45 -11.06 -4.52
CA VAL A 113 11.68 -9.85 -4.28
C VAL A 113 11.28 -9.16 -5.59
N SER A 114 12.10 -9.34 -6.64
CA SER A 114 11.91 -8.74 -7.95
C SER A 114 10.88 -9.52 -8.77
N ASP A 115 9.74 -8.92 -9.09
CA ASP A 115 8.77 -9.50 -10.03
C ASP A 115 8.91 -8.86 -11.42
N THR A 116 9.94 -9.26 -12.13
CA THR A 116 10.17 -8.87 -13.53
C THR A 116 9.63 -9.90 -14.52
N SER A 117 8.99 -10.98 -14.03
CA SER A 117 8.55 -12.11 -14.85
C SER A 117 7.41 -11.74 -15.81
N GLY A 118 6.64 -10.71 -15.51
CA GLY A 118 5.45 -10.34 -16.26
C GLY A 118 4.34 -11.40 -16.23
N TYR A 119 4.36 -12.30 -15.22
CA TYR A 119 3.32 -13.28 -14.96
C TYR A 119 2.69 -13.04 -13.61
N LYS A 120 1.36 -13.19 -13.53
CA LYS A 120 0.58 -13.11 -12.29
C LYS A 120 -0.14 -14.43 -12.01
N THR A 121 -0.29 -14.72 -10.73
CA THR A 121 -1.08 -15.86 -10.27
C THR A 121 -2.47 -15.38 -9.88
N TYR A 122 -3.45 -15.76 -10.65
CA TYR A 122 -4.87 -15.58 -10.35
C TYR A 122 -5.40 -16.82 -9.64
N SER A 123 -6.42 -16.65 -8.81
CA SER A 123 -7.00 -17.77 -8.09
C SER A 123 -8.47 -17.56 -7.79
N SER A 124 -9.27 -18.62 -8.01
CA SER A 124 -10.67 -18.65 -7.65
C SER A 124 -10.96 -19.80 -6.70
N SER A 125 -11.86 -19.59 -5.77
CA SER A 125 -12.28 -20.58 -4.79
C SER A 125 -13.79 -20.78 -4.83
N LEU A 126 -14.21 -22.03 -4.77
CA LEU A 126 -15.62 -22.38 -4.52
C LEU A 126 -15.89 -22.28 -3.02
N VAL A 127 -16.83 -21.43 -2.65
CA VAL A 127 -17.10 -21.02 -1.26
C VAL A 127 -18.53 -21.38 -0.90
N THR A 128 -18.75 -21.77 0.35
CA THR A 128 -20.06 -22.04 0.93
C THR A 128 -20.13 -21.49 2.37
N LEU A 129 -21.33 -21.48 2.99
CA LEU A 129 -21.45 -21.14 4.40
C LEU A 129 -20.71 -22.15 5.29
N SER A 130 -20.13 -21.70 6.39
CA SER A 130 -19.42 -22.55 7.38
C SER A 130 -20.35 -23.62 7.97
N THR A 131 -21.65 -23.31 8.05
CA THR A 131 -22.69 -24.21 8.56
C THR A 131 -23.08 -25.34 7.59
N ASN A 132 -22.63 -25.28 6.32
CA ASN A 132 -22.87 -26.34 5.36
C ASN A 132 -21.89 -27.50 5.60
N ASP A 133 -22.35 -28.75 5.68
CA ASP A 133 -21.51 -29.93 5.96
C ASP A 133 -20.60 -30.36 4.80
N VAL A 134 -20.77 -29.76 3.61
CA VAL A 134 -19.98 -30.08 2.43
C VAL A 134 -18.53 -29.62 2.61
N SER A 135 -17.58 -30.54 2.39
CA SER A 135 -16.14 -30.32 2.56
C SER A 135 -15.30 -30.47 1.30
N SER A 136 -15.92 -30.85 0.17
CA SER A 136 -15.22 -31.02 -1.11
C SER A 136 -16.15 -30.77 -2.30
N ILE A 137 -15.57 -30.37 -3.42
CA ILE A 137 -16.29 -30.07 -4.66
C ILE A 137 -17.10 -31.28 -5.17
N SER A 138 -16.60 -32.50 -4.98
CA SER A 138 -17.29 -33.73 -5.39
C SER A 138 -18.60 -34.04 -4.61
N LYS A 139 -18.91 -33.27 -3.56
CA LYS A 139 -20.07 -33.46 -2.69
C LYS A 139 -21.11 -32.35 -2.80
N ILE A 140 -21.00 -31.43 -3.76
CA ILE A 140 -21.91 -30.30 -3.88
C ILE A 140 -23.29 -30.66 -4.42
N GLY A 141 -23.46 -31.86 -5.03
CA GLY A 141 -24.71 -32.31 -5.67
C GLY A 141 -25.09 -31.38 -6.84
N ASP A 142 -26.40 -31.34 -7.16
CA ASP A 142 -26.89 -30.57 -8.30
C ASP A 142 -27.30 -29.13 -7.97
N ALA A 143 -26.85 -28.60 -6.82
CA ALA A 143 -27.19 -27.25 -6.41
C ALA A 143 -26.56 -26.20 -7.34
N ALA A 144 -27.31 -25.14 -7.65
CA ALA A 144 -26.79 -24.03 -8.48
C ALA A 144 -25.55 -23.35 -7.86
N ILE A 145 -24.66 -22.89 -8.72
CA ILE A 145 -23.40 -22.21 -8.36
C ILE A 145 -23.44 -20.78 -8.86
N GLY A 146 -23.14 -19.82 -7.97
CA GLY A 146 -23.03 -18.41 -8.33
C GLY A 146 -21.71 -18.08 -9.01
N MET A 147 -21.78 -17.28 -10.06
CA MET A 147 -20.63 -16.82 -10.84
C MET A 147 -20.85 -15.36 -11.27
N ILE A 148 -19.76 -14.62 -11.46
CA ILE A 148 -19.82 -13.24 -11.99
C ILE A 148 -20.12 -13.27 -13.48
N ASN A 149 -21.06 -12.43 -13.93
CA ASN A 149 -21.41 -12.23 -15.33
C ASN A 149 -20.47 -11.19 -15.98
N ASP A 150 -19.18 -11.54 -16.06
CA ASP A 150 -18.16 -10.72 -16.75
C ASP A 150 -17.08 -11.66 -17.31
N GLU A 151 -17.15 -11.95 -18.59
CA GLU A 151 -16.20 -12.83 -19.29
C GLU A 151 -14.73 -12.35 -19.19
N SER A 152 -14.51 -11.07 -18.93
CA SER A 152 -13.18 -10.51 -18.74
C SER A 152 -12.61 -10.79 -17.35
N SER A 153 -13.46 -11.13 -16.38
CA SER A 153 -13.06 -11.44 -15.00
C SER A 153 -12.33 -12.78 -14.92
N ILE A 154 -11.04 -12.74 -14.63
CA ILE A 154 -10.23 -13.95 -14.55
C ILE A 154 -10.64 -14.79 -13.34
N ASP A 155 -10.73 -14.17 -12.16
CA ASP A 155 -11.03 -14.87 -10.90
C ASP A 155 -12.54 -15.19 -10.75
N GLY A 156 -13.42 -14.35 -11.33
CA GLY A 156 -14.87 -14.46 -11.18
C GLY A 156 -15.58 -15.22 -12.27
N TYR A 157 -14.95 -15.39 -13.46
CA TYR A 157 -15.56 -16.04 -14.62
C TYR A 157 -14.65 -17.09 -15.28
N GLN A 158 -13.43 -16.72 -15.71
CA GLN A 158 -12.58 -17.61 -16.53
C GLN A 158 -12.10 -18.83 -15.74
N ILE A 159 -11.53 -18.63 -14.54
CA ILE A 159 -11.09 -19.75 -13.69
C ILE A 159 -12.28 -20.57 -13.18
N PRO A 160 -13.41 -19.98 -12.74
CA PRO A 160 -14.64 -20.71 -12.45
C PRO A 160 -15.07 -21.64 -13.58
N ASN A 161 -15.16 -21.17 -14.83
CA ASN A 161 -15.52 -22.03 -15.97
C ASN A 161 -14.53 -23.19 -16.17
N GLU A 162 -13.23 -22.93 -16.04
CA GLU A 162 -12.24 -23.99 -16.08
C GLU A 162 -12.38 -25.01 -14.95
N ILE A 163 -12.80 -24.59 -13.76
CA ILE A 163 -13.10 -25.50 -12.64
C ILE A 163 -14.32 -26.37 -13.00
N MET A 164 -15.38 -25.75 -13.56
CA MET A 164 -16.57 -26.47 -13.99
C MET A 164 -16.23 -27.56 -15.00
N ASP A 165 -15.39 -27.23 -15.97
CA ASP A 165 -14.97 -28.18 -17.04
C ASP A 165 -14.09 -29.30 -16.48
N GLU A 166 -13.05 -28.98 -15.70
CA GLU A 166 -12.08 -29.93 -15.17
C GLU A 166 -12.68 -30.92 -14.16
N GLU A 167 -13.56 -30.40 -13.28
CA GLU A 167 -14.24 -31.22 -12.28
C GLU A 167 -15.54 -31.85 -12.83
N SER A 168 -15.84 -31.66 -14.13
CA SER A 168 -17.02 -32.19 -14.83
C SER A 168 -18.32 -31.83 -14.13
N LEU A 169 -18.43 -30.59 -13.67
CA LEU A 169 -19.63 -30.10 -13.00
C LEU A 169 -20.70 -29.70 -14.03
N SER A 170 -21.92 -30.22 -13.87
CA SER A 170 -23.07 -29.88 -14.70
C SER A 170 -24.10 -29.02 -13.97
N ASN A 171 -23.68 -28.38 -12.88
CA ASN A 171 -24.55 -27.54 -12.05
C ASN A 171 -25.06 -26.32 -12.81
N GLU A 172 -26.28 -25.91 -12.54
CA GLU A 172 -26.84 -24.67 -13.05
C GLU A 172 -25.97 -23.48 -12.56
N ILE A 173 -25.65 -22.57 -13.49
CA ILE A 173 -24.92 -21.33 -13.16
C ILE A 173 -25.94 -20.22 -12.97
N LYS A 174 -25.88 -19.59 -11.77
CA LYS A 174 -26.63 -18.39 -11.47
C LYS A 174 -25.67 -17.19 -11.60
N GLU A 175 -25.92 -16.34 -12.57
CA GLU A 175 -25.08 -15.18 -12.88
C GLU A 175 -25.38 -13.99 -11.96
N TYR A 176 -24.34 -13.27 -11.54
CA TYR A 176 -24.42 -12.08 -10.71
C TYR A 176 -23.61 -10.93 -11.30
N GLY A 177 -24.11 -9.71 -11.17
CA GLY A 177 -23.43 -8.50 -11.65
C GLY A 177 -22.19 -8.13 -10.84
N ASN A 178 -22.14 -8.56 -9.57
CA ASN A 178 -21.02 -8.25 -8.67
C ASN A 178 -20.93 -9.26 -7.51
N TYR A 179 -19.75 -9.27 -6.85
CA TYR A 179 -19.49 -10.19 -5.74
C TYR A 179 -20.37 -9.96 -4.51
N ILE A 180 -20.75 -8.72 -4.21
CA ILE A 180 -21.53 -8.40 -3.01
C ILE A 180 -22.95 -8.97 -3.13
N GLU A 181 -23.60 -8.79 -4.28
CA GLU A 181 -24.90 -9.38 -4.55
C GLU A 181 -24.85 -10.91 -4.43
N MET A 182 -23.80 -11.52 -4.92
CA MET A 182 -23.58 -12.97 -4.86
C MET A 182 -23.34 -13.45 -3.42
N ILE A 183 -22.55 -12.72 -2.61
CA ILE A 183 -22.34 -13.02 -1.18
C ILE A 183 -23.64 -12.84 -0.39
N ASP A 184 -24.43 -11.80 -0.68
CA ASP A 184 -25.73 -11.59 -0.05
C ASP A 184 -26.70 -12.73 -0.32
N SER A 185 -26.75 -13.22 -1.57
CA SER A 185 -27.54 -14.39 -1.93
C SER A 185 -27.09 -15.65 -1.18
N LEU A 186 -25.78 -15.81 -0.96
CA LEU A 186 -25.25 -16.90 -0.14
C LEU A 186 -25.68 -16.75 1.33
N TYR A 187 -25.63 -15.56 1.90
CA TYR A 187 -26.03 -15.29 3.29
C TYR A 187 -27.52 -15.46 3.53
N LYS A 188 -28.36 -15.15 2.52
CA LYS A 188 -29.81 -15.37 2.57
C LYS A 188 -30.20 -16.83 2.35
N GLY A 189 -29.27 -17.65 1.86
CA GLY A 189 -29.55 -19.06 1.52
C GLY A 189 -30.20 -19.23 0.14
N ASP A 190 -30.29 -18.18 -0.68
CA ASP A 190 -30.83 -18.21 -2.05
C ASP A 190 -29.93 -19.00 -3.00
N ILE A 191 -28.66 -19.16 -2.65
CA ILE A 191 -27.67 -19.98 -3.32
C ILE A 191 -26.77 -20.66 -2.28
N LYS A 192 -26.26 -21.85 -2.59
CA LYS A 192 -25.43 -22.63 -1.64
C LYS A 192 -23.95 -22.52 -1.89
N TYR A 193 -23.55 -22.28 -3.13
CA TYR A 193 -22.15 -22.26 -3.57
C TYR A 193 -21.91 -21.07 -4.47
N ILE A 194 -20.77 -20.41 -4.29
CA ILE A 194 -20.37 -19.26 -5.10
C ILE A 194 -18.87 -19.30 -5.40
N PHE A 195 -18.47 -18.80 -6.56
CA PHE A 195 -17.06 -18.59 -6.87
C PHE A 195 -16.61 -17.20 -6.45
N LEU A 196 -15.55 -17.14 -5.65
CA LEU A 196 -14.92 -15.90 -5.19
C LEU A 196 -13.40 -15.92 -5.46
N PRO A 197 -12.75 -14.76 -5.65
CA PRO A 197 -11.29 -14.66 -5.56
C PRO A 197 -10.83 -15.28 -4.24
N THR A 198 -9.72 -16.03 -4.24
CA THR A 198 -9.29 -16.79 -3.05
C THR A 198 -9.04 -15.91 -1.81
N ASN A 199 -8.69 -14.64 -2.01
CA ASN A 199 -8.50 -13.66 -0.95
C ASN A 199 -9.77 -12.86 -0.59
N TYR A 200 -10.95 -13.37 -0.92
CA TYR A 200 -12.24 -12.70 -0.70
C TYR A 200 -12.46 -12.24 0.74
N SER A 201 -11.96 -13.00 1.73
CA SER A 201 -12.11 -12.64 3.14
C SER A 201 -11.39 -11.33 3.48
N VAL A 202 -10.28 -11.06 2.83
CA VAL A 202 -9.54 -9.79 2.96
C VAL A 202 -10.24 -8.68 2.17
N MET A 203 -10.69 -8.98 0.94
CA MET A 203 -11.34 -8.00 0.07
C MET A 203 -12.63 -7.45 0.71
N PHE A 204 -13.45 -8.32 1.25
CA PHE A 204 -14.77 -7.95 1.76
C PHE A 204 -14.83 -7.78 3.28
N GLY A 205 -13.91 -8.39 4.05
CA GLY A 205 -13.89 -8.32 5.52
C GLY A 205 -13.62 -6.92 6.10
N SER A 206 -13.24 -5.94 5.29
CA SER A 206 -13.14 -4.52 5.67
C SER A 206 -14.40 -3.71 5.36
N MET A 207 -15.43 -4.32 4.76
CA MET A 207 -16.70 -3.70 4.40
C MET A 207 -17.73 -3.89 5.50
N GLU A 208 -18.50 -2.84 5.79
CA GLU A 208 -19.60 -2.90 6.76
C GLU A 208 -20.61 -3.98 6.40
N GLY A 209 -20.90 -4.88 7.35
CA GLY A 209 -21.78 -6.02 7.20
C GLY A 209 -21.10 -7.33 6.76
N TYR A 210 -19.82 -7.28 6.35
CA TYR A 210 -19.06 -8.45 5.89
C TYR A 210 -17.82 -8.74 6.74
N GLU A 211 -17.64 -8.07 7.88
CA GLU A 211 -16.46 -8.17 8.75
C GLU A 211 -16.18 -9.61 9.20
N ASN A 212 -17.23 -10.41 9.33
CA ASN A 212 -17.16 -11.81 9.75
C ASN A 212 -17.25 -12.80 8.57
N ILE A 213 -16.98 -12.37 7.34
CA ILE A 213 -17.13 -13.23 6.15
C ILE A 213 -16.25 -14.49 6.25
N LYS A 214 -15.05 -14.37 6.82
CA LYS A 214 -14.12 -15.48 7.04
C LYS A 214 -14.71 -16.56 7.96
N ASP A 215 -15.44 -16.17 9.01
CA ASP A 215 -16.02 -17.09 9.99
C ASP A 215 -17.34 -17.67 9.49
N LYS A 216 -18.10 -16.88 8.71
CA LYS A 216 -19.39 -17.29 8.13
C LYS A 216 -19.27 -18.22 6.93
N THR A 217 -18.10 -18.26 6.29
CA THR A 217 -17.87 -19.01 5.05
C THR A 217 -16.68 -19.95 5.15
N LYS A 218 -16.66 -20.95 4.27
CA LYS A 218 -15.51 -21.85 4.09
C LYS A 218 -15.27 -22.14 2.63
N VAL A 219 -14.00 -22.32 2.30
CA VAL A 219 -13.54 -22.76 0.97
C VAL A 219 -13.63 -24.27 0.87
N ILE A 220 -14.18 -24.79 -0.22
CA ILE A 220 -14.26 -26.24 -0.49
C ILE A 220 -13.43 -26.68 -1.68
N TYR A 221 -13.01 -25.74 -2.54
CA TYR A 221 -12.10 -25.99 -3.65
C TYR A 221 -11.38 -24.70 -4.04
N THR A 222 -10.15 -24.81 -4.54
CA THR A 222 -9.36 -23.66 -5.03
C THR A 222 -8.56 -24.06 -6.25
N LYS A 223 -8.62 -23.25 -7.31
CA LYS A 223 -7.73 -23.34 -8.46
C LYS A 223 -6.90 -22.08 -8.61
N LYS A 224 -5.61 -22.28 -8.90
CA LYS A 224 -4.66 -21.20 -9.22
C LYS A 224 -4.23 -21.30 -10.68
N LYS A 225 -4.13 -20.17 -11.36
CA LYS A 225 -3.71 -20.08 -12.76
C LYS A 225 -2.67 -18.97 -12.91
N LYS A 226 -1.52 -19.32 -13.49
CA LYS A 226 -0.46 -18.35 -13.80
C LYS A 226 -0.66 -17.84 -15.23
N LEU A 227 -0.94 -16.56 -15.37
CA LEU A 227 -1.15 -15.90 -16.67
C LEU A 227 -0.12 -14.80 -16.89
N LYS A 228 0.22 -14.59 -18.16
CA LYS A 228 1.02 -13.42 -18.52
C LYS A 228 0.17 -12.17 -18.29
N ASP A 229 0.68 -11.27 -17.48
CA ASP A 229 0.01 -9.99 -17.22
C ASP A 229 0.06 -9.15 -18.50
N LYS A 230 -1.10 -8.97 -19.13
CA LYS A 230 -1.26 -8.11 -20.33
C LYS A 230 -1.17 -6.62 -19.97
N GLU A 231 -1.42 -6.30 -18.69
CA GLU A 231 -1.49 -4.94 -18.17
C GLU A 231 -0.29 -4.57 -17.28
N SER A 232 0.71 -5.42 -17.14
CA SER A 232 1.98 -5.07 -16.48
C SER A 232 2.72 -4.01 -17.32
N ALA A 233 2.01 -2.93 -17.60
CA ALA A 233 2.49 -1.80 -18.39
C ALA A 233 3.58 -1.00 -17.67
N VAL A 234 3.94 -1.37 -16.46
CA VAL A 234 5.05 -0.76 -15.71
C VAL A 234 6.26 -1.64 -15.87
N SER A 235 6.80 -1.62 -17.09
CA SER A 235 8.14 -2.17 -17.32
C SER A 235 9.16 -1.18 -16.80
N SER A 236 9.90 -1.56 -15.77
CA SER A 236 11.08 -0.83 -15.30
C SER A 236 12.27 -0.96 -16.28
N LYS A 237 12.09 -1.71 -17.38
CA LYS A 237 13.14 -1.94 -18.37
C LYS A 237 13.64 -0.61 -18.95
N GLY A 238 14.94 -0.36 -18.79
CA GLY A 238 15.62 0.81 -19.33
C GLY A 238 15.52 2.09 -18.50
N LYS A 239 14.76 2.12 -17.42
CA LYS A 239 14.75 3.25 -16.50
C LYS A 239 15.97 3.17 -15.58
N SER A 240 16.77 4.23 -15.55
CA SER A 240 17.91 4.34 -14.64
C SER A 240 17.48 5.01 -13.32
N ILE A 241 18.00 4.49 -12.22
CA ILE A 241 17.85 5.11 -10.89
C ILE A 241 18.58 6.46 -10.78
N ASP A 242 19.55 6.74 -11.65
CA ASP A 242 20.27 8.02 -11.71
C ASP A 242 19.42 9.15 -12.36
N SER A 243 18.27 8.82 -12.90
CA SER A 243 17.32 9.78 -13.49
C SER A 243 16.10 9.93 -12.57
N PRO A 244 15.39 11.08 -12.61
CA PRO A 244 14.18 11.26 -11.84
C PRO A 244 13.18 10.12 -12.08
N PHE A 245 12.58 9.58 -11.01
CA PHE A 245 11.66 8.46 -11.08
C PHE A 245 10.53 8.56 -10.07
N THR A 246 9.51 7.74 -10.27
CA THR A 246 8.32 7.66 -9.45
C THR A 246 8.14 6.25 -8.89
N VAL A 247 7.85 6.15 -7.59
CA VAL A 247 7.60 4.88 -6.89
C VAL A 247 6.22 4.91 -6.24
N LEU A 248 5.41 3.90 -6.51
CA LEU A 248 4.16 3.65 -5.80
C LEU A 248 4.38 2.63 -4.68
N LEU A 249 4.25 3.07 -3.44
CA LEU A 249 4.22 2.18 -2.28
C LEU A 249 2.77 1.74 -2.01
N MET A 250 2.54 0.44 -1.95
CA MET A 250 1.25 -0.18 -1.68
C MET A 250 1.34 -1.04 -0.42
N GLY A 251 0.73 -0.57 0.65
CA GLY A 251 0.48 -1.38 1.83
C GLY A 251 -0.77 -2.21 1.61
N VAL A 252 -0.63 -3.52 1.66
CA VAL A 252 -1.73 -4.44 1.38
C VAL A 252 -2.06 -5.29 2.60
N ASP A 253 -3.33 -5.51 2.77
CA ASP A 253 -3.85 -6.38 3.79
C ASP A 253 -4.02 -7.78 3.22
N SER A 254 -3.01 -8.60 3.39
CA SER A 254 -2.99 -9.98 2.90
C SER A 254 -2.69 -10.92 4.07
N GLU A 255 -3.67 -11.76 4.42
CA GLU A 255 -3.49 -12.86 5.38
C GLU A 255 -2.90 -14.11 4.72
N THR A 256 -2.99 -14.22 3.38
CA THR A 256 -2.54 -15.41 2.66
C THR A 256 -1.05 -15.38 2.38
N GLU A 257 -0.42 -16.53 2.47
CA GLU A 257 0.94 -16.73 1.98
C GLU A 257 1.03 -16.29 0.51
N GLY A 258 1.88 -15.32 0.27
CA GLY A 258 2.18 -14.85 -1.08
C GLY A 258 1.51 -13.53 -1.43
N ILE A 259 2.23 -12.48 -1.16
CA ILE A 259 1.96 -11.11 -1.64
C ILE A 259 1.90 -11.01 -3.19
N LYS A 260 2.26 -12.07 -3.90
CA LYS A 260 2.24 -12.19 -5.37
C LYS A 260 0.85 -12.47 -5.95
N GLY A 261 -0.21 -12.40 -5.11
CA GLY A 261 -1.60 -12.54 -5.56
C GLY A 261 -2.08 -11.36 -6.41
N SER A 262 -3.02 -11.65 -7.35
CA SER A 262 -3.53 -10.68 -8.33
C SER A 262 -4.50 -9.66 -7.75
N SER A 263 -5.28 -10.03 -6.75
CA SER A 263 -6.32 -9.18 -6.14
C SER A 263 -5.98 -8.87 -4.69
N PHE A 264 -6.13 -7.62 -4.27
CA PHE A 264 -5.86 -7.18 -2.90
C PHE A 264 -6.66 -5.90 -2.58
N ASN A 265 -6.64 -5.46 -1.31
CA ASN A 265 -7.11 -4.14 -0.92
C ASN A 265 -5.93 -3.18 -0.88
N GLY A 266 -5.99 -2.12 -1.65
CA GLY A 266 -5.04 -1.01 -1.62
C GLY A 266 -5.34 -0.05 -0.48
N ASP A 267 -5.10 -0.48 0.77
CA ASP A 267 -5.49 0.29 1.95
C ASP A 267 -4.52 1.41 2.29
N SER A 268 -3.28 1.31 1.85
CA SER A 268 -2.27 2.35 1.95
C SER A 268 -1.64 2.56 0.58
N LEU A 269 -1.84 3.75 0.02
CA LEU A 269 -1.34 4.14 -1.29
C LEU A 269 -0.50 5.40 -1.13
N MET A 270 0.80 5.29 -1.34
CA MET A 270 1.71 6.41 -1.26
C MET A 270 2.52 6.54 -2.55
N LEU A 271 2.40 7.68 -3.22
CA LEU A 271 3.15 7.97 -4.44
C LEU A 271 4.30 8.91 -4.12
N ILE A 272 5.50 8.50 -4.49
CA ILE A 272 6.74 9.24 -4.24
C ILE A 272 7.40 9.55 -5.58
N THR A 273 7.75 10.80 -5.82
CA THR A 273 8.71 11.15 -6.87
C THR A 273 10.06 11.47 -6.25
N PHE A 274 11.14 11.05 -6.88
CA PHE A 274 12.49 11.35 -6.44
C PHE A 274 13.35 11.80 -7.60
N ASN A 275 14.11 12.87 -7.38
CA ASN A 275 15.07 13.40 -8.32
C ASN A 275 16.49 13.31 -7.74
N PRO A 276 17.30 12.32 -8.13
CA PRO A 276 18.63 12.12 -7.57
C PRO A 276 19.60 13.26 -7.87
N LYS A 277 19.31 14.10 -8.87
CA LYS A 277 20.17 15.24 -9.24
C LYS A 277 19.97 16.45 -8.32
N THR A 278 18.75 16.64 -7.82
CA THR A 278 18.40 17.78 -6.95
C THR A 278 18.21 17.35 -5.49
N LEU A 279 18.17 16.04 -5.21
CA LEU A 279 17.77 15.42 -3.94
C LEU A 279 16.36 15.85 -3.51
N GLY A 280 15.55 16.31 -4.45
CA GLY A 280 14.16 16.65 -4.25
C GLY A 280 13.26 15.40 -4.26
N ALA A 281 12.31 15.35 -3.34
CA ALA A 281 11.29 14.33 -3.32
C ALA A 281 9.89 14.94 -3.11
N THR A 282 8.86 14.31 -3.65
CA THR A 282 7.48 14.58 -3.27
C THR A 282 6.86 13.33 -2.68
N ILE A 283 6.05 13.47 -1.64
CA ILE A 283 5.32 12.36 -1.02
C ILE A 283 3.84 12.69 -0.99
N LEU A 284 3.02 11.83 -1.58
CA LEU A 284 1.57 11.92 -1.62
C LEU A 284 0.95 10.66 -1.02
N SER A 285 0.18 10.79 0.05
CA SER A 285 -0.76 9.74 0.47
C SER A 285 -2.08 9.92 -0.28
N ILE A 286 -2.52 8.88 -1.00
CA ILE A 286 -3.77 8.89 -1.76
C ILE A 286 -4.86 8.30 -0.88
N PRO A 287 -5.93 9.05 -0.55
CA PRO A 287 -7.03 8.52 0.26
C PRO A 287 -7.70 7.33 -0.45
N ARG A 288 -7.82 6.21 0.24
CA ARG A 288 -8.34 4.95 -0.34
C ARG A 288 -9.79 5.06 -0.85
N ASP A 289 -10.57 5.95 -0.25
CA ASP A 289 -11.97 6.19 -0.60
C ASP A 289 -12.15 7.25 -1.71
N SER A 290 -11.05 7.69 -2.36
CA SER A 290 -11.10 8.64 -3.49
C SER A 290 -11.97 8.10 -4.61
N TYR A 291 -13.02 8.85 -4.98
CA TYR A 291 -13.98 8.50 -6.02
C TYR A 291 -13.46 8.90 -7.39
N VAL A 292 -12.90 7.96 -8.12
CA VAL A 292 -12.18 8.20 -9.37
C VAL A 292 -12.56 7.20 -10.45
N PRO A 293 -12.39 7.53 -11.76
CA PRO A 293 -12.53 6.57 -12.85
C PRO A 293 -11.52 5.42 -12.67
N ILE A 294 -11.98 4.19 -12.53
CA ILE A 294 -11.12 3.01 -12.43
C ILE A 294 -10.73 2.54 -13.81
N ALA A 295 -9.43 2.47 -14.08
CA ALA A 295 -8.90 2.25 -15.43
C ALA A 295 -9.38 0.95 -16.10
N CYS A 296 -9.60 -0.10 -15.29
CA CYS A 296 -9.93 -1.46 -15.76
C CYS A 296 -11.42 -1.79 -15.64
N PHE A 297 -12.22 -0.89 -15.08
CA PHE A 297 -13.67 -1.11 -15.02
C PHE A 297 -14.31 -0.77 -16.37
N THR A 298 -15.36 -1.51 -16.70
CA THR A 298 -16.17 -1.26 -17.91
C THR A 298 -16.58 0.20 -17.96
N ASN A 299 -16.34 0.84 -19.12
CA ASN A 299 -16.56 2.27 -19.35
C ASN A 299 -15.81 3.20 -18.37
N LYS A 300 -14.76 2.71 -17.70
CA LYS A 300 -14.02 3.43 -16.64
C LYS A 300 -14.95 3.99 -15.56
N LYS A 301 -15.93 3.18 -15.14
CA LYS A 301 -16.88 3.54 -14.09
C LYS A 301 -16.12 4.07 -12.87
N LYS A 302 -16.60 5.16 -12.29
CA LYS A 302 -16.03 5.72 -11.06
C LYS A 302 -16.35 4.83 -9.87
N ASN A 303 -15.34 4.62 -9.02
CA ASN A 303 -15.49 3.92 -7.76
C ASN A 303 -14.39 4.37 -6.78
N LYS A 304 -14.38 3.85 -5.56
CA LYS A 304 -13.26 4.04 -4.64
C LYS A 304 -11.97 3.55 -5.29
N ILE A 305 -10.90 4.34 -5.20
CA ILE A 305 -9.62 3.99 -5.81
C ILE A 305 -9.06 2.65 -5.30
N THR A 306 -9.34 2.29 -4.03
CA THR A 306 -8.93 1.01 -3.45
C THR A 306 -9.47 -0.19 -4.23
N HIS A 307 -10.63 -0.07 -4.89
CA HIS A 307 -11.24 -1.15 -5.68
C HIS A 307 -10.48 -1.44 -6.99
N ALA A 308 -9.61 -0.52 -7.44
CA ALA A 308 -8.71 -0.81 -8.57
C ALA A 308 -7.79 -2.00 -8.28
N ALA A 309 -7.41 -2.20 -7.02
CA ALA A 309 -6.56 -3.30 -6.58
C ALA A 309 -7.22 -4.68 -6.69
N TRP A 310 -8.54 -4.76 -6.79
CA TRP A 310 -9.25 -6.01 -7.05
C TRP A 310 -8.91 -6.59 -8.42
N GLN A 311 -8.52 -5.73 -9.37
CA GLN A 311 -8.04 -6.11 -10.70
C GLN A 311 -6.49 -6.14 -10.78
N GLY A 312 -5.83 -6.14 -9.62
CA GLY A 312 -4.38 -6.23 -9.51
C GLY A 312 -3.64 -4.89 -9.53
N GLU A 313 -2.31 -4.95 -9.32
CA GLU A 313 -1.46 -3.76 -9.25
C GLU A 313 -1.41 -2.97 -10.55
N GLY A 314 -1.49 -3.63 -11.71
CA GLY A 314 -1.52 -2.95 -13.02
C GLY A 314 -2.71 -1.99 -13.14
N CYS A 315 -3.89 -2.43 -12.71
CA CYS A 315 -5.09 -1.59 -12.69
C CYS A 315 -4.96 -0.41 -11.72
N MET A 316 -4.43 -0.64 -10.52
CA MET A 316 -4.16 0.40 -9.54
C MET A 316 -3.19 1.45 -10.10
N ILE A 317 -2.06 1.00 -10.65
CA ILE A 317 -1.05 1.87 -11.24
C ILE A 317 -1.65 2.69 -12.39
N LYS A 318 -2.37 2.05 -13.30
CA LYS A 318 -3.00 2.75 -14.43
C LYS A 318 -4.05 3.77 -13.98
N THR A 319 -4.80 3.44 -12.93
CA THR A 319 -5.79 4.37 -12.34
C THR A 319 -5.11 5.60 -11.76
N ILE A 320 -4.02 5.43 -10.99
CA ILE A 320 -3.27 6.55 -10.40
C ILE A 320 -2.57 7.37 -11.50
N GLN A 321 -1.98 6.74 -12.51
CA GLN A 321 -1.38 7.42 -13.65
C GLN A 321 -2.40 8.30 -14.39
N ASN A 322 -3.61 7.78 -14.62
CA ASN A 322 -4.68 8.54 -15.25
C ASN A 322 -5.16 9.70 -14.37
N LEU A 323 -5.23 9.51 -13.04
CA LEU A 323 -5.66 10.54 -12.10
C LEU A 323 -4.67 11.71 -12.02
N LEU A 324 -3.38 11.41 -11.95
CA LEU A 324 -2.35 12.42 -11.69
C LEU A 324 -1.58 12.85 -12.96
N ASP A 325 -1.80 12.18 -14.08
CA ASP A 325 -1.06 12.41 -15.33
C ASP A 325 0.46 12.38 -15.11
N VAL A 326 0.93 11.39 -14.30
CA VAL A 326 2.33 11.13 -13.97
C VAL A 326 2.60 9.66 -14.21
N ASN A 327 3.72 9.35 -14.89
CA ASN A 327 4.12 7.96 -15.07
C ASN A 327 4.63 7.36 -13.76
N ILE A 328 4.31 6.10 -13.48
CA ILE A 328 4.82 5.35 -12.34
C ILE A 328 5.86 4.36 -12.88
N ASP A 329 7.13 4.56 -12.49
CA ASP A 329 8.25 3.75 -12.98
C ASP A 329 8.41 2.47 -12.18
N TYR A 330 8.21 2.57 -10.86
CA TYR A 330 8.38 1.47 -9.93
C TYR A 330 7.20 1.35 -8.97
N TYR A 331 6.99 0.14 -8.47
CA TYR A 331 6.11 -0.07 -7.32
C TYR A 331 6.78 -0.97 -6.28
N VAL A 332 6.36 -0.82 -5.06
CA VAL A 332 6.65 -1.73 -3.94
C VAL A 332 5.33 -2.08 -3.28
N LYS A 333 5.01 -3.36 -3.24
CA LYS A 333 3.85 -3.91 -2.55
C LYS A 333 4.34 -4.68 -1.32
N ILE A 334 3.84 -4.33 -0.12
CA ILE A 334 4.24 -4.93 1.14
C ILE A 334 3.01 -5.25 2.00
N ASN A 335 2.98 -6.42 2.63
CA ASN A 335 1.91 -6.77 3.55
C ASN A 335 2.26 -6.39 5.01
N PHE A 336 1.32 -6.58 5.95
CA PHE A 336 1.50 -6.25 7.36
C PHE A 336 2.72 -6.94 7.98
N LYS A 337 2.90 -8.23 7.71
CA LYS A 337 4.05 -9.00 8.24
C LYS A 337 5.38 -8.47 7.70
N GLY A 338 5.40 -8.08 6.43
CA GLY A 338 6.57 -7.44 5.82
C GLY A 338 6.89 -6.09 6.45
N ALA A 339 5.87 -5.26 6.70
CA ALA A 339 6.05 -3.97 7.36
C ALA A 339 6.60 -4.13 8.79
N VAL A 340 6.03 -5.04 9.59
CA VAL A 340 6.53 -5.39 10.92
C VAL A 340 7.99 -5.84 10.86
N SER A 341 8.28 -6.83 10.01
CA SER A 341 9.63 -7.40 9.86
C SER A 341 10.65 -6.37 9.38
N LEU A 342 10.26 -5.43 8.51
CA LEU A 342 11.11 -4.36 8.02
C LEU A 342 11.55 -3.42 9.16
N VAL A 343 10.59 -2.99 9.98
CA VAL A 343 10.84 -2.10 11.12
C VAL A 343 11.72 -2.81 12.17
N ASP A 344 11.39 -4.05 12.52
CA ASP A 344 12.15 -4.82 13.51
C ASP A 344 13.59 -5.10 13.06
N ALA A 345 13.79 -5.43 11.78
CA ALA A 345 15.12 -5.67 11.21
C ALA A 345 16.01 -4.41 11.21
N LEU A 346 15.41 -3.22 11.21
CA LEU A 346 16.09 -1.93 11.36
C LEU A 346 16.25 -1.47 12.83
N GLY A 347 15.76 -2.27 13.79
CA GLY A 347 15.83 -1.96 15.21
C GLY A 347 14.81 -0.92 15.68
N GLY A 348 13.66 -0.87 15.04
CA GLY A 348 12.57 0.05 15.33
C GLY A 348 12.72 1.40 14.66
N VAL A 349 11.67 2.23 14.74
CA VAL A 349 11.61 3.60 14.20
C VAL A 349 11.31 4.60 15.32
N GLU A 350 12.00 5.74 15.34
CA GLU A 350 11.78 6.80 16.32
C GLU A 350 10.68 7.73 15.83
N ILE A 351 9.63 7.88 16.64
CA ILE A 351 8.44 8.70 16.33
C ILE A 351 7.99 9.43 17.59
N ASP A 352 7.68 10.72 17.46
CA ASP A 352 6.99 11.50 18.49
C ASP A 352 5.47 11.30 18.33
N VAL A 353 4.92 10.40 19.12
CA VAL A 353 3.52 10.00 19.05
C VAL A 353 2.63 11.09 19.63
N PRO A 354 1.69 11.68 18.88
CA PRO A 354 0.95 12.89 19.30
C PRO A 354 -0.07 12.63 20.42
N TYR A 355 -0.58 11.41 20.51
CA TYR A 355 -1.55 10.96 21.52
C TYR A 355 -1.41 9.46 21.76
N SER A 356 -1.74 9.02 22.96
CA SER A 356 -1.77 7.59 23.28
C SER A 356 -2.90 6.91 22.51
N LEU A 357 -2.59 5.73 21.94
CA LEU A 357 -3.53 4.97 21.13
C LEU A 357 -3.38 3.46 21.33
N CYS A 358 -4.40 2.71 20.98
CA CYS A 358 -4.28 1.27 20.83
C CYS A 358 -4.91 0.79 19.52
N GLU A 359 -4.39 -0.33 19.02
CA GLU A 359 -4.82 -0.92 17.75
C GLU A 359 -4.66 -2.45 17.78
N GLN A 360 -5.27 -3.14 16.84
CA GLN A 360 -5.04 -4.56 16.60
C GLN A 360 -3.57 -4.80 16.18
N ASN A 361 -3.05 -5.97 16.53
CA ASN A 361 -1.77 -6.43 16.00
C ASN A 361 -1.82 -6.76 14.48
N SER A 362 -0.72 -7.23 13.92
CA SER A 362 -0.61 -7.62 12.50
C SER A 362 -1.55 -8.77 12.10
N ASP A 363 -1.97 -9.61 13.04
CA ASP A 363 -2.97 -10.67 12.86
C ASP A 363 -4.42 -10.18 13.04
N ARG A 364 -4.64 -8.87 13.21
CA ARG A 364 -5.95 -8.22 13.46
C ARG A 364 -6.67 -8.69 14.72
N LYS A 365 -5.91 -8.99 15.78
CA LYS A 365 -6.48 -9.45 17.04
C LYS A 365 -6.46 -8.36 18.11
N TRP A 366 -7.56 -8.33 18.89
CA TRP A 366 -7.70 -7.57 20.12
C TRP A 366 -7.42 -8.45 21.36
N GLY A 367 -7.62 -7.90 22.52
CA GLY A 367 -7.41 -8.58 23.81
C GLY A 367 -5.92 -8.64 24.19
N ASN A 368 -5.39 -9.83 24.46
CA ASN A 368 -3.97 -10.00 24.84
C ASN A 368 -2.99 -9.60 23.72
N SER A 369 -3.46 -9.46 22.49
CA SER A 369 -2.66 -9.07 21.34
C SER A 369 -2.82 -7.59 20.96
N THR A 370 -3.58 -6.82 21.75
CA THR A 370 -3.76 -5.39 21.53
C THR A 370 -2.43 -4.66 21.67
N VAL A 371 -2.10 -3.86 20.67
CA VAL A 371 -0.89 -3.03 20.65
C VAL A 371 -1.20 -1.70 21.30
N TYR A 372 -0.43 -1.33 22.31
CA TYR A 372 -0.56 -0.06 23.03
C TYR A 372 0.63 0.84 22.72
N ILE A 373 0.36 2.12 22.43
CA ILE A 373 1.39 3.12 22.12
C ILE A 373 1.10 4.37 22.94
N SER A 374 2.02 4.73 23.84
CA SER A 374 1.90 5.94 24.65
C SER A 374 2.23 7.19 23.84
N LYS A 375 1.72 8.34 24.25
CA LYS A 375 2.13 9.65 23.72
C LYS A 375 3.61 9.94 24.02
N GLY A 376 4.29 10.63 23.09
CA GLY A 376 5.64 11.18 23.23
C GLY A 376 6.67 10.49 22.34
N LEU A 377 7.89 11.03 22.36
CA LEU A 377 9.01 10.54 21.59
C LEU A 377 9.45 9.16 22.07
N GLN A 378 9.43 8.17 21.18
CA GLN A 378 9.78 6.79 21.51
C GLN A 378 10.19 6.01 20.27
N THR A 379 10.90 4.90 20.49
CA THR A 379 11.18 3.94 19.42
C THR A 379 10.03 2.93 19.35
N LEU A 380 9.34 2.90 18.23
CA LEU A 380 8.29 1.92 17.94
C LEU A 380 8.92 0.67 17.32
N ASP A 381 8.55 -0.50 17.82
CA ASP A 381 8.82 -1.78 17.15
C ASP A 381 7.91 -1.99 15.94
N GLY A 382 8.04 -3.14 15.26
CA GLY A 382 7.29 -3.41 14.04
C GLY A 382 5.78 -3.41 14.26
N GLU A 383 5.29 -4.06 15.31
CA GLU A 383 3.86 -4.10 15.62
C GLU A 383 3.32 -2.72 16.01
N GLN A 384 4.08 -1.95 16.77
CA GLN A 384 3.72 -0.59 17.15
C GLN A 384 3.72 0.36 15.95
N ALA A 385 4.72 0.30 15.08
CA ALA A 385 4.79 1.11 13.87
C ALA A 385 3.64 0.77 12.89
N LEU A 386 3.30 -0.52 12.75
CA LEU A 386 2.15 -0.95 11.97
C LEU A 386 0.85 -0.44 12.59
N ALA A 387 0.64 -0.60 13.89
CA ALA A 387 -0.53 -0.12 14.62
C ALA A 387 -0.71 1.40 14.47
N TYR A 388 0.38 2.17 14.63
CA TYR A 388 0.41 3.60 14.43
C TYR A 388 0.01 4.00 13.01
N SER A 389 0.53 3.32 12.00
CA SER A 389 0.23 3.59 10.57
C SER A 389 -1.18 3.16 10.13
N ARG A 390 -1.88 2.34 10.92
CA ARG A 390 -3.24 1.84 10.63
C ARG A 390 -4.33 2.59 11.36
N ASN A 391 -4.03 3.18 12.50
CA ASN A 391 -5.02 3.78 13.38
C ASN A 391 -5.80 4.91 12.70
N ARG A 392 -7.13 4.81 12.71
CA ARG A 392 -8.07 5.79 12.13
C ARG A 392 -9.08 6.33 13.11
N HIS A 393 -9.34 5.59 14.18
CA HIS A 393 -10.39 5.90 15.15
C HIS A 393 -9.92 5.53 16.55
N ALA A 394 -10.32 6.36 17.51
CA ALA A 394 -10.30 5.95 18.90
C ALA A 394 -11.27 4.76 19.10
N ASN A 395 -10.86 3.75 19.85
CA ASN A 395 -11.71 2.61 20.15
C ASN A 395 -12.02 2.53 21.65
N PRO A 396 -13.11 3.18 22.12
CA PRO A 396 -13.44 3.24 23.56
C PRO A 396 -13.81 1.90 24.18
N ASN A 397 -14.10 0.89 23.34
CA ASN A 397 -14.45 -0.45 23.82
C ASN A 397 -13.23 -1.35 24.05
N MET A 398 -12.12 -1.06 23.38
CA MET A 398 -10.90 -1.89 23.39
C MET A 398 -9.70 -1.18 24.02
N CYS A 399 -9.67 0.17 23.94
CA CYS A 399 -8.62 0.98 24.55
C CYS A 399 -9.01 1.44 25.97
N PRO A 400 -8.02 1.77 26.83
CA PRO A 400 -8.27 2.48 28.07
C PRO A 400 -9.09 3.74 27.81
N LYS A 401 -10.04 4.05 28.70
CA LYS A 401 -10.97 5.20 28.52
C LYS A 401 -10.24 6.52 28.34
N GLU A 402 -9.14 6.71 29.05
CA GLU A 402 -8.27 7.89 28.96
C GLU A 402 -7.54 8.03 27.61
N TRP A 403 -7.41 6.93 26.86
CA TRP A 403 -6.77 6.88 25.55
C TRP A 403 -7.77 7.02 24.38
N ALA A 404 -9.06 7.03 24.68
CA ALA A 404 -10.11 7.05 23.69
C ALA A 404 -10.53 8.46 23.24
N ASN A 405 -9.90 9.52 23.77
CA ASN A 405 -10.26 10.92 23.52
C ASN A 405 -9.32 11.59 22.50
N TYR A 406 -9.17 11.02 21.32
CA TYR A 406 -8.46 11.67 20.21
C TYR A 406 -9.28 11.63 18.93
N THR A 407 -9.05 12.61 18.07
CA THR A 407 -9.63 12.62 16.72
C THR A 407 -8.63 12.05 15.74
N SER A 408 -9.01 11.00 15.05
CA SER A 408 -8.26 10.43 13.95
C SER A 408 -9.18 10.14 12.77
N ASN A 409 -8.63 10.10 11.58
CA ASN A 409 -9.33 9.82 10.34
C ASN A 409 -8.36 9.30 9.28
N ASP A 410 -8.84 9.06 8.08
CA ASP A 410 -8.02 8.54 6.98
C ASP A 410 -6.84 9.45 6.59
N PHE A 411 -7.00 10.75 6.73
CA PHE A 411 -5.93 11.72 6.42
C PHE A 411 -4.83 11.72 7.48
N ILE A 412 -5.20 11.66 8.76
CA ILE A 412 -4.25 11.52 9.88
C ILE A 412 -3.51 10.18 9.75
N ARG A 413 -4.20 9.10 9.38
CA ARG A 413 -3.56 7.82 9.07
C ARG A 413 -2.52 7.96 7.95
N GLY A 414 -2.86 8.63 6.85
CA GLY A 414 -1.92 8.90 5.75
C GLY A 414 -0.69 9.69 6.20
N GLN A 415 -0.86 10.60 7.16
CA GLN A 415 0.21 11.35 7.80
C GLN A 415 1.12 10.43 8.63
N HIS A 416 0.54 9.61 9.52
CA HIS A 416 1.29 8.62 10.30
C HIS A 416 2.11 7.66 9.40
N GLN A 417 1.56 7.26 8.26
CA GLN A 417 2.28 6.45 7.26
C GLN A 417 3.49 7.20 6.70
N GLN A 418 3.36 8.49 6.39
CA GLN A 418 4.48 9.31 5.92
C GLN A 418 5.56 9.48 7.01
N GLU A 419 5.17 9.59 8.28
CA GLU A 419 6.10 9.65 9.42
C GLU A 419 6.91 8.35 9.53
N VAL A 420 6.24 7.20 9.50
CA VAL A 420 6.90 5.89 9.53
C VAL A 420 7.88 5.75 8.36
N VAL A 421 7.48 6.12 7.14
CA VAL A 421 8.36 6.08 5.96
C VAL A 421 9.56 7.03 6.13
N THR A 422 9.34 8.22 6.66
CA THR A 422 10.42 9.20 6.92
C THR A 422 11.39 8.67 7.97
N ALA A 423 10.87 8.10 9.07
CA ALA A 423 11.70 7.49 10.12
C ALA A 423 12.49 6.27 9.61
N LEU A 424 11.89 5.45 8.72
CA LEU A 424 12.61 4.38 8.02
C LEU A 424 13.74 4.93 7.16
N LEU A 425 13.53 6.00 6.39
CA LEU A 425 14.57 6.65 5.60
C LEU A 425 15.75 7.08 6.47
N ASN A 426 15.49 7.65 7.65
CA ASN A 426 16.54 8.02 8.60
C ASN A 426 17.32 6.80 9.12
N LYS A 427 16.65 5.66 9.32
CA LYS A 427 17.31 4.39 9.71
C LYS A 427 18.23 3.83 8.63
N PHE A 428 17.97 4.08 7.35
CA PHE A 428 18.90 3.68 6.27
C PHE A 428 20.32 4.24 6.44
N LYS A 429 20.47 5.37 7.12
CA LYS A 429 21.79 5.92 7.51
C LYS A 429 22.63 4.93 8.35
N SER A 430 21.98 4.07 9.13
CA SER A 430 22.63 3.04 9.94
C SER A 430 23.12 1.83 9.13
N ILE A 431 22.70 1.70 7.89
CA ILE A 431 23.07 0.58 7.01
C ILE A 431 24.48 0.82 6.44
N LYS A 432 25.48 0.24 7.12
CA LYS A 432 26.90 0.46 6.79
C LYS A 432 27.43 -0.48 5.70
N ASN A 433 26.74 -1.56 5.39
CA ASN A 433 27.24 -2.56 4.44
C ASN A 433 26.10 -3.34 3.76
N LEU A 434 26.43 -3.94 2.62
CA LEU A 434 25.50 -4.69 1.79
C LEU A 434 24.92 -5.92 2.51
N ASN A 435 25.66 -6.53 3.46
CA ASN A 435 25.16 -7.67 4.21
C ASN A 435 23.97 -7.32 5.12
N THR A 436 23.92 -6.08 5.63
CA THR A 436 22.75 -5.59 6.39
C THR A 436 21.55 -5.42 5.47
N VAL A 437 21.75 -4.88 4.26
CA VAL A 437 20.69 -4.80 3.23
C VAL A 437 20.17 -6.19 2.87
N TYR A 438 21.09 -7.14 2.68
CA TYR A 438 20.72 -8.53 2.41
C TYR A 438 19.84 -9.12 3.52
N LYS A 439 20.28 -9.04 4.77
CA LYS A 439 19.52 -9.58 5.90
C LYS A 439 18.12 -8.96 5.98
N LEU A 440 18.02 -7.66 5.73
CA LEU A 440 16.76 -6.95 5.68
C LEU A 440 15.84 -7.53 4.59
N LEU A 441 16.35 -7.64 3.36
CA LEU A 441 15.58 -8.15 2.23
C LEU A 441 15.23 -9.64 2.38
N ASP A 442 16.12 -10.48 2.90
CA ASP A 442 15.86 -11.88 3.22
C ASP A 442 14.69 -12.02 4.22
N THR A 443 14.66 -11.14 5.22
CA THR A 443 13.58 -11.12 6.24
C THR A 443 12.22 -10.77 5.65
N ILE A 444 12.16 -9.89 4.63
CA ILE A 444 10.90 -9.39 4.06
C ILE A 444 10.57 -10.01 2.69
N SER A 445 11.43 -10.84 2.11
CA SER A 445 11.32 -11.33 0.73
C SER A 445 10.00 -12.05 0.40
N ASN A 446 9.43 -12.78 1.38
CA ASN A 446 8.14 -13.43 1.22
C ASN A 446 6.93 -12.49 1.40
N ASN A 447 7.18 -11.27 1.86
CA ASN A 447 6.17 -10.30 2.27
C ASN A 447 6.25 -8.98 1.49
N MET A 448 7.11 -8.91 0.48
CA MET A 448 7.30 -7.75 -0.39
C MET A 448 7.50 -8.18 -1.85
N VAL A 449 6.97 -7.37 -2.76
CA VAL A 449 7.14 -7.53 -4.21
C VAL A 449 7.38 -6.18 -4.85
N THR A 450 8.28 -6.11 -5.82
CA THR A 450 8.57 -4.91 -6.62
C THR A 450 8.84 -5.28 -8.08
N ASN A 451 8.59 -4.36 -9.01
CA ASN A 451 9.02 -4.49 -10.40
C ASN A 451 10.46 -3.98 -10.64
N MET A 452 11.16 -3.54 -9.60
CA MET A 452 12.59 -3.21 -9.72
C MET A 452 13.38 -4.48 -9.98
N SER A 453 14.30 -4.44 -10.93
CA SER A 453 15.29 -5.50 -11.10
C SER A 453 16.30 -5.48 -9.95
N THR A 454 16.98 -6.61 -9.74
CA THR A 454 18.07 -6.73 -8.78
C THR A 454 19.12 -5.61 -8.96
N ASP A 455 19.51 -5.32 -10.20
CA ASP A 455 20.47 -4.24 -10.52
C ASP A 455 19.94 -2.83 -10.13
N GLN A 456 18.63 -2.59 -10.28
CA GLN A 456 18.02 -1.33 -9.88
C GLN A 456 17.95 -1.18 -8.36
N ILE A 457 17.65 -2.25 -7.63
CA ILE A 457 17.68 -2.27 -6.16
C ILE A 457 19.10 -1.98 -5.65
N LEU A 458 20.11 -2.59 -6.25
CA LEU A 458 21.51 -2.36 -5.91
C LEU A 458 21.96 -0.93 -6.26
N SER A 459 21.50 -0.37 -7.37
CA SER A 459 21.75 1.03 -7.75
C SER A 459 21.08 2.00 -6.77
N LEU A 460 19.88 1.71 -6.30
CA LEU A 460 19.19 2.50 -5.27
C LEU A 460 19.99 2.52 -3.96
N TYR A 461 20.56 1.38 -3.56
CA TYR A 461 21.48 1.32 -2.40
C TYR A 461 22.66 2.28 -2.56
N ASN A 462 23.28 2.37 -3.74
CA ASN A 462 24.38 3.31 -3.98
C ASN A 462 23.95 4.77 -3.86
N VAL A 463 22.76 5.13 -4.36
CA VAL A 463 22.20 6.48 -4.20
C VAL A 463 22.04 6.83 -2.72
N PHE A 464 21.46 5.92 -1.92
CA PHE A 464 21.32 6.14 -0.47
C PHE A 464 22.66 6.20 0.26
N LYS A 465 23.63 5.35 -0.11
CA LYS A 465 24.98 5.36 0.44
C LYS A 465 25.69 6.71 0.15
N ASP A 466 25.53 7.25 -1.06
CA ASP A 466 26.10 8.55 -1.44
C ASP A 466 25.46 9.68 -0.62
N ILE A 467 24.14 9.70 -0.47
CA ILE A 467 23.42 10.66 0.38
C ILE A 467 23.91 10.56 1.83
N ALA A 468 23.95 9.34 2.39
CA ALA A 468 24.39 9.12 3.76
C ALA A 468 25.85 9.54 4.00
N SER A 469 26.71 9.41 2.99
CA SER A 469 28.14 9.84 3.07
C SER A 469 28.30 11.35 3.09
N LYS A 470 27.34 12.10 2.55
CA LYS A 470 27.30 13.56 2.49
C LYS A 470 26.56 14.18 3.69
N THR A 471 26.00 13.34 4.55
CA THR A 471 25.19 13.75 5.70
C THR A 471 26.02 13.64 6.98
N ASP A 472 26.06 14.69 7.79
CA ASP A 472 26.72 14.68 9.08
C ASP A 472 26.01 13.72 10.06
N LYS A 473 26.68 13.36 11.17
CA LYS A 473 26.12 12.42 12.14
C LYS A 473 24.80 12.87 12.74
N ASP A 474 24.64 14.19 12.90
CA ASP A 474 23.52 14.82 13.58
C ASP A 474 22.43 15.30 12.60
N THR A 475 22.68 15.29 11.28
CA THR A 475 21.71 15.68 10.26
C THR A 475 20.90 14.47 9.79
N GLU A 476 19.59 14.53 9.81
CA GLU A 476 18.73 13.47 9.30
C GLU A 476 18.75 13.40 7.76
N ILE A 477 18.61 12.20 7.18
CA ILE A 477 18.51 12.05 5.72
C ILE A 477 17.32 12.84 5.19
N ALA A 478 16.22 12.86 5.93
CA ALA A 478 15.03 13.61 5.58
C ALA A 478 15.29 15.12 5.43
N ASP A 479 16.26 15.68 6.19
CA ASP A 479 16.64 17.09 6.10
C ASP A 479 17.51 17.40 4.88
N VAL A 480 18.30 16.41 4.43
CA VAL A 480 19.09 16.53 3.19
C VAL A 480 18.23 16.44 1.96
N LEU A 481 17.17 15.63 2.04
CA LEU A 481 16.19 15.49 0.98
C LEU A 481 15.21 16.66 1.04
N GLY A 482 15.09 17.41 -0.05
CA GLY A 482 14.03 18.42 -0.21
C GLY A 482 12.67 17.75 -0.35
N ILE A 483 12.10 17.23 0.77
CA ILE A 483 10.84 16.51 0.76
C ILE A 483 9.68 17.49 0.78
N GLN A 484 8.86 17.46 -0.26
CA GLN A 484 7.61 18.20 -0.34
C GLN A 484 6.42 17.27 -0.13
N ARG A 485 5.55 17.60 0.82
CA ARG A 485 4.34 16.85 1.09
C ARG A 485 3.20 17.36 0.24
N LEU A 486 2.47 16.42 -0.35
CA LEU A 486 1.34 16.70 -1.24
C LEU A 486 0.05 16.16 -0.63
N TYR A 487 -1.05 16.81 -0.94
CA TYR A 487 -2.35 16.49 -0.37
C TYR A 487 -3.46 16.60 -1.43
N LEU A 488 -4.31 15.57 -1.52
CA LEU A 488 -5.50 15.59 -2.37
C LEU A 488 -6.70 16.07 -1.56
N ASN A 489 -7.16 17.29 -1.83
CA ASN A 489 -8.34 17.85 -1.20
C ASN A 489 -9.62 17.51 -1.99
N GLY A 490 -10.73 17.45 -1.26
CA GLY A 490 -12.03 17.10 -1.80
C GLY A 490 -13.13 17.26 -0.76
N TYR A 491 -14.24 16.58 -0.96
CA TYR A 491 -15.38 16.57 -0.04
C TYR A 491 -15.97 15.16 0.11
N SER A 492 -16.57 14.89 1.23
CA SER A 492 -17.26 13.64 1.55
C SER A 492 -18.60 13.57 0.84
N ALA A 493 -18.95 12.42 0.29
CA ALA A 493 -20.24 12.15 -0.33
C ALA A 493 -20.66 10.70 -0.11
N MET A 494 -21.96 10.49 0.14
CA MET A 494 -22.58 9.18 0.13
C MET A 494 -23.07 8.92 -1.31
N ILE A 495 -22.58 7.88 -1.96
CA ILE A 495 -22.87 7.57 -3.36
C ILE A 495 -23.34 6.12 -3.46
N VAL A 496 -24.47 5.90 -4.13
CA VAL A 496 -24.93 4.55 -4.44
C VAL A 496 -24.11 3.98 -5.60
N ASP A 497 -23.46 2.87 -5.39
CA ASP A 497 -22.72 2.12 -6.41
C ASP A 497 -23.70 1.42 -7.38
N TYR A 498 -24.39 2.23 -8.19
CA TYR A 498 -25.44 1.76 -9.11
C TYR A 498 -24.86 0.86 -10.21
N GLY A 499 -25.51 -0.29 -10.41
CA GLY A 499 -25.01 -1.30 -11.36
C GLY A 499 -23.72 -2.02 -10.91
N GLY A 500 -23.30 -1.79 -9.67
CA GLY A 500 -22.31 -2.55 -8.94
C GLY A 500 -22.97 -3.20 -7.72
N SER A 501 -22.48 -2.87 -6.51
CA SER A 501 -23.05 -3.41 -5.26
C SER A 501 -24.44 -2.86 -4.91
N ASN A 502 -24.87 -1.78 -5.54
CA ASN A 502 -26.08 -0.99 -5.21
C ASN A 502 -26.11 -0.48 -3.74
N LEU A 503 -24.99 -0.54 -3.02
CA LEU A 503 -24.88 -0.03 -1.67
C LEU A 503 -24.62 1.48 -1.70
N ASN A 504 -25.17 2.20 -0.70
CA ASN A 504 -24.89 3.60 -0.48
C ASN A 504 -23.59 3.71 0.32
N LEU A 505 -22.49 4.03 -0.34
CA LEU A 505 -21.14 3.98 0.21
C LEU A 505 -20.56 5.37 0.43
N TYR A 506 -19.82 5.54 1.51
CA TYR A 506 -18.99 6.72 1.71
C TYR A 506 -17.91 6.80 0.61
N ASN A 507 -17.75 7.98 0.02
CA ASN A 507 -16.73 8.28 -0.98
C ASN A 507 -16.12 9.65 -0.71
N TYR A 508 -14.87 9.85 -1.15
CA TYR A 508 -14.19 11.13 -1.11
C TYR A 508 -14.00 11.65 -2.52
N VAL A 509 -14.74 12.71 -2.87
CA VAL A 509 -14.74 13.31 -4.21
C VAL A 509 -13.67 14.40 -4.27
N LEU A 510 -12.64 14.17 -5.08
CA LEU A 510 -11.49 15.07 -5.19
C LEU A 510 -11.85 16.36 -5.95
N TYR A 511 -11.26 17.47 -5.54
CA TYR A 511 -11.30 18.72 -6.31
C TYR A 511 -10.25 18.69 -7.44
N ASP A 512 -10.68 19.03 -8.64
CA ASP A 512 -9.80 19.04 -9.83
C ASP A 512 -8.60 19.97 -9.65
N GLU A 513 -8.78 21.11 -8.98
CA GLU A 513 -7.71 22.06 -8.71
C GLU A 513 -6.64 21.45 -7.80
N SER A 514 -7.04 20.67 -6.80
CA SER A 514 -6.11 19.97 -5.90
C SER A 514 -5.33 18.90 -6.67
N VAL A 515 -6.02 18.06 -7.45
CA VAL A 515 -5.40 17.03 -8.29
C VAL A 515 -4.38 17.66 -9.24
N LYS A 516 -4.75 18.76 -9.93
CA LYS A 516 -3.89 19.48 -10.86
C LYS A 516 -2.66 20.10 -10.18
N ALA A 517 -2.82 20.66 -8.99
CA ALA A 517 -1.71 21.23 -8.24
C ALA A 517 -0.71 20.15 -7.80
N VAL A 518 -1.20 19.01 -7.31
CA VAL A 518 -0.39 17.84 -6.94
C VAL A 518 0.35 17.29 -8.17
N SER A 519 -0.35 17.07 -9.29
CA SER A 519 0.25 16.62 -10.55
C SER A 519 1.37 17.56 -11.01
N ASN A 520 1.16 18.88 -10.92
CA ASN A 520 2.15 19.87 -11.32
C ASN A 520 3.40 19.80 -10.43
N ALA A 521 3.25 19.72 -9.11
CA ALA A 521 4.36 19.61 -8.18
C ALA A 521 5.20 18.36 -8.43
N MET A 522 4.57 17.22 -8.69
CA MET A 522 5.26 15.99 -9.07
C MET A 522 6.03 16.15 -10.38
N LYS A 523 5.41 16.74 -11.42
CA LYS A 523 6.05 16.99 -12.71
C LYS A 523 7.22 17.96 -12.62
N GLU A 524 7.12 18.97 -11.76
CA GLU A 524 8.22 19.89 -11.44
C GLU A 524 9.40 19.13 -10.81
N ASN A 525 9.15 18.29 -9.80
CA ASN A 525 10.20 17.49 -9.17
C ASN A 525 10.86 16.50 -10.15
N LEU A 526 10.09 15.94 -11.06
CA LEU A 526 10.58 15.03 -12.10
C LEU A 526 11.32 15.75 -13.25
N GLY A 527 11.34 17.09 -13.25
CA GLY A 527 11.92 17.89 -14.33
C GLY A 527 11.11 17.89 -15.63
N LEU A 528 9.85 17.48 -15.57
CA LEU A 528 8.90 17.51 -16.71
C LEU A 528 8.26 18.90 -16.91
N LYS A 529 8.41 19.75 -15.92
CA LYS A 529 8.04 21.17 -15.93
C LYS A 529 9.18 22.00 -15.32
N PRO A 530 9.27 23.32 -15.63
CA PRO A 530 10.22 24.20 -14.99
C PRO A 530 10.07 24.13 -13.46
N THR A 531 11.15 23.84 -12.78
CA THR A 531 11.19 23.71 -11.32
C THR A 531 11.01 25.04 -10.63
N LYS A 532 10.04 25.12 -9.72
CA LYS A 532 10.14 26.01 -8.58
C LYS A 532 11.16 25.41 -7.60
N VAL A 533 11.97 26.25 -6.98
CA VAL A 533 12.87 25.77 -5.90
C VAL A 533 12.01 25.14 -4.82
N ILE A 534 12.16 23.83 -4.64
CA ILE A 534 11.51 23.14 -3.53
C ILE A 534 12.26 23.59 -2.27
N LYS A 535 11.55 24.33 -1.41
CA LYS A 535 12.10 24.65 -0.09
C LYS A 535 12.04 23.39 0.76
N SER A 536 13.13 23.06 1.42
CA SER A 536 13.10 22.04 2.46
C SER A 536 12.20 22.52 3.61
N PHE A 537 11.35 21.66 4.12
CA PHE A 537 10.61 21.92 5.35
C PHE A 537 10.73 20.70 6.28
N SER A 538 10.83 20.96 7.58
CA SER A 538 10.79 19.90 8.57
C SER A 538 9.32 19.45 8.75
N PHE A 539 9.12 18.14 8.81
CA PHE A 539 7.85 17.57 9.16
C PHE A 539 7.75 17.49 10.68
N ASP A 540 6.71 18.09 11.23
CA ASP A 540 6.40 18.05 12.66
C ASP A 540 5.02 17.41 12.85
N VAL A 541 4.94 16.42 13.73
CA VAL A 541 3.70 15.72 14.10
C VAL A 541 2.61 16.67 14.62
N ASN A 542 3.01 17.73 15.30
CA ASN A 542 2.06 18.70 15.86
C ASN A 542 1.53 19.70 14.83
N THR A 543 2.27 19.94 13.73
CA THR A 543 1.88 20.86 12.66
C THR A 543 2.12 20.29 11.27
N PRO A 544 1.78 19.03 11.02
CA PRO A 544 2.35 18.26 9.92
C PRO A 544 1.92 18.72 8.54
N TYR A 545 0.71 19.16 8.32
CA TYR A 545 0.19 19.55 7.00
C TYR A 545 -0.08 21.03 6.85
N GLU A 546 0.29 21.87 7.80
CA GLU A 546 -0.16 23.26 7.85
C GLU A 546 0.76 24.23 7.15
N LYS A 547 2.03 23.85 6.94
CA LYS A 547 3.02 24.66 6.24
C LYS A 547 3.41 24.02 4.92
N GLU A 548 3.27 24.76 3.83
CA GLU A 548 3.77 24.41 2.50
C GLU A 548 3.26 23.08 1.91
N VAL A 549 2.04 22.64 2.28
CA VAL A 549 1.43 21.47 1.67
C VAL A 549 0.67 21.86 0.42
N ILE A 550 1.08 21.34 -0.72
CA ILE A 550 0.40 21.60 -1.99
C ILE A 550 -0.90 20.78 -2.06
N GLY A 551 -1.96 21.44 -2.48
CA GLY A 551 -3.25 20.82 -2.75
C GLY A 551 -4.26 20.86 -1.59
N LYS A 552 -3.83 20.98 -0.31
CA LYS A 552 -4.71 20.88 0.88
C LYS A 552 -5.79 21.95 0.93
N ASN A 553 -5.43 23.20 0.67
CA ASN A 553 -6.34 24.34 0.82
C ASN A 553 -7.05 24.73 -0.49
N LEU A 554 -6.93 23.91 -1.52
CA LEU A 554 -7.58 24.14 -2.81
C LEU A 554 -8.99 23.55 -2.77
N SER A 555 -9.98 24.37 -3.05
CA SER A 555 -11.38 23.99 -3.19
C SER A 555 -11.85 24.23 -4.60
N GLY A 556 -12.76 23.40 -5.09
CA GLY A 556 -13.37 23.52 -6.40
C GLY A 556 -14.88 23.46 -6.35
N LYS A 557 -15.52 23.54 -7.51
CA LYS A 557 -16.96 23.30 -7.61
C LYS A 557 -17.25 21.83 -7.26
N LYS A 558 -18.34 21.58 -6.51
CA LYS A 558 -18.86 20.24 -6.34
C LYS A 558 -19.43 19.77 -7.68
N SER A 559 -18.71 18.90 -8.39
CA SER A 559 -19.08 18.42 -9.72
C SER A 559 -20.03 17.21 -9.71
N LEU A 560 -20.17 16.55 -8.56
CA LEU A 560 -20.99 15.36 -8.41
C LEU A 560 -22.47 15.72 -8.41
N THR A 561 -23.24 15.15 -9.35
CA THR A 561 -24.70 15.23 -9.40
C THR A 561 -25.26 13.84 -9.13
N LEU A 562 -26.11 13.71 -8.12
CA LEU A 562 -26.76 12.47 -7.75
C LEU A 562 -28.22 12.46 -8.17
N VAL A 563 -28.72 11.28 -8.55
CA VAL A 563 -30.14 11.08 -8.86
C VAL A 563 -30.97 11.32 -7.61
N PRO A 564 -31.96 12.22 -7.61
CA PRO A 564 -32.81 12.47 -6.47
C PRO A 564 -33.85 11.36 -6.29
N SER A 565 -34.51 11.33 -5.13
CA SER A 565 -35.74 10.57 -4.98
C SER A 565 -36.88 11.26 -5.72
N PHE A 566 -37.39 10.64 -6.75
CA PHE A 566 -38.59 11.09 -7.46
C PHE A 566 -39.89 10.57 -6.83
N VAL A 567 -39.81 9.58 -5.94
CA VAL A 567 -40.99 9.01 -5.29
C VAL A 567 -41.72 10.11 -4.52
N GLY A 568 -43.02 10.26 -4.84
CA GLY A 568 -43.88 11.33 -4.31
C GLY A 568 -43.81 12.66 -5.05
N GLN A 569 -42.89 12.82 -6.02
CA GLN A 569 -42.82 14.01 -6.90
C GLN A 569 -43.77 13.82 -8.11
N THR A 570 -44.10 14.93 -8.78
CA THR A 570 -44.86 14.86 -10.02
C THR A 570 -44.06 14.20 -11.15
N LEU A 571 -44.71 13.43 -11.99
CA LEU A 571 -44.07 12.79 -13.13
C LEU A 571 -43.38 13.82 -14.06
N SER A 572 -44.00 14.99 -14.27
CA SER A 572 -43.46 16.06 -15.11
C SER A 572 -42.16 16.64 -14.53
N TYR A 573 -42.07 16.79 -13.20
CA TYR A 573 -40.81 17.20 -12.55
C TYR A 573 -39.70 16.18 -12.79
N ALA A 574 -39.97 14.89 -12.55
CA ALA A 574 -38.99 13.83 -12.73
C ALA A 574 -38.50 13.72 -14.17
N GLN A 575 -39.44 13.81 -15.15
CA GLN A 575 -39.09 13.80 -16.58
C GLN A 575 -38.25 15.03 -16.97
N SER A 576 -38.60 16.22 -16.50
CA SER A 576 -37.86 17.46 -16.75
C SER A 576 -36.45 17.41 -16.20
N TRP A 577 -36.31 16.91 -14.97
CA TRP A 577 -35.01 16.73 -14.31
C TRP A 577 -34.15 15.72 -15.06
N CYS A 578 -34.66 14.57 -15.41
CA CYS A 578 -33.96 13.55 -16.17
C CYS A 578 -33.50 14.08 -17.54
N SER A 579 -34.40 14.77 -18.25
CA SER A 579 -34.09 15.37 -19.55
C SER A 579 -32.94 16.38 -19.47
N SER A 580 -32.92 17.24 -18.44
CA SER A 580 -31.84 18.22 -18.22
C SER A 580 -30.48 17.59 -17.90
N HIS A 581 -30.48 16.31 -17.49
CA HIS A 581 -29.26 15.54 -17.17
C HIS A 581 -28.94 14.43 -18.21
N GLY A 582 -29.66 14.43 -19.36
CA GLY A 582 -29.41 13.48 -20.43
C GLY A 582 -29.84 12.04 -20.15
N ILE A 583 -30.75 11.84 -19.18
CA ILE A 583 -31.26 10.52 -18.79
C ILE A 583 -32.57 10.25 -19.54
N SER A 584 -32.64 9.12 -20.27
CA SER A 584 -33.85 8.68 -20.94
C SER A 584 -34.87 8.15 -19.94
N VAL A 585 -36.16 8.57 -20.08
CA VAL A 585 -37.23 8.15 -19.16
C VAL A 585 -38.23 7.22 -19.85
N SER A 586 -38.46 6.05 -19.25
CA SER A 586 -39.59 5.17 -19.57
C SER A 586 -40.63 5.29 -18.46
N VAL A 587 -41.90 5.33 -18.82
CA VAL A 587 -42.99 5.50 -17.85
C VAL A 587 -43.90 4.29 -17.88
N ASN A 588 -44.13 3.68 -16.73
CA ASN A 588 -45.12 2.66 -16.51
C ASN A 588 -46.31 3.25 -15.73
N GLY A 589 -47.52 3.09 -16.23
CA GLY A 589 -48.73 3.62 -15.58
C GLY A 589 -49.21 4.94 -16.18
N GLY A 590 -49.96 5.73 -15.42
CA GLY A 590 -50.61 6.95 -15.86
C GLY A 590 -49.91 8.22 -15.47
N ASN A 591 -50.50 9.39 -15.79
CA ASN A 591 -50.01 10.69 -15.31
C ASN A 591 -50.27 10.84 -13.79
N GLY A 592 -49.47 11.59 -13.12
CA GLY A 592 -49.61 11.88 -11.68
C GLY A 592 -48.28 11.95 -10.94
N TYR A 593 -48.20 11.22 -9.85
CA TYR A 593 -47.03 11.18 -8.99
C TYR A 593 -46.21 9.91 -9.21
N VAL A 594 -44.89 10.01 -9.08
CA VAL A 594 -43.98 8.86 -9.15
C VAL A 594 -44.16 7.98 -7.91
N LEU A 595 -44.51 6.72 -8.12
CA LEU A 595 -44.69 5.70 -7.09
C LEU A 595 -43.41 4.90 -6.83
N SER A 596 -42.62 4.65 -7.89
CA SER A 596 -41.31 3.99 -7.78
C SER A 596 -40.39 4.42 -8.93
N GLN A 597 -39.09 4.26 -8.74
CA GLN A 597 -38.06 4.49 -9.73
C GLN A 597 -37.07 3.31 -9.78
N SER A 598 -36.62 2.93 -10.99
CA SER A 598 -35.71 1.80 -11.19
C SER A 598 -34.25 2.10 -10.79
N VAL A 599 -33.86 3.37 -10.80
CA VAL A 599 -32.55 3.83 -10.37
C VAL A 599 -32.69 4.37 -8.94
N PRO A 600 -31.92 3.89 -7.97
CA PRO A 600 -32.01 4.38 -6.59
C PRO A 600 -31.57 5.84 -6.48
N ALA A 601 -32.19 6.58 -5.57
CA ALA A 601 -31.72 7.90 -5.18
C ALA A 601 -30.29 7.80 -4.62
N GLY A 602 -29.43 8.78 -4.94
CA GLY A 602 -28.01 8.75 -4.55
C GLY A 602 -27.08 8.10 -5.58
N ALA A 603 -27.61 7.53 -6.68
CA ALA A 603 -26.78 7.08 -7.79
C ALA A 603 -26.13 8.27 -8.51
N ASN A 604 -24.86 8.12 -8.95
CA ASN A 604 -24.22 9.15 -9.76
C ASN A 604 -24.88 9.24 -11.14
N VAL A 605 -25.26 10.44 -11.53
CA VAL A 605 -25.90 10.71 -12.83
C VAL A 605 -25.04 10.21 -14.00
N GLU A 606 -23.73 10.27 -13.92
CA GLU A 606 -22.82 9.79 -14.96
C GLU A 606 -22.96 8.28 -15.25
N ASP A 607 -23.41 7.50 -14.27
CA ASP A 607 -23.61 6.05 -14.38
C ASP A 607 -24.99 5.68 -14.93
N VAL A 608 -25.89 6.67 -15.13
CA VAL A 608 -27.31 6.44 -15.48
C VAL A 608 -27.61 6.88 -16.89
N ARG A 609 -27.98 5.96 -17.78
CA ARG A 609 -28.41 6.25 -19.15
C ARG A 609 -29.92 6.36 -19.28
N SER A 610 -30.64 5.55 -18.52
CA SER A 610 -32.12 5.51 -18.56
C SER A 610 -32.68 5.19 -17.19
N ILE A 611 -33.91 5.63 -16.95
CA ILE A 611 -34.67 5.36 -15.75
C ILE A 611 -36.10 4.97 -16.11
N THR A 612 -36.65 3.98 -15.44
CA THR A 612 -38.05 3.63 -15.50
C THR A 612 -38.75 4.20 -14.28
N LEU A 613 -39.79 5.00 -14.51
CA LEU A 613 -40.64 5.58 -13.48
C LEU A 613 -42.03 4.90 -13.54
N THR A 614 -42.47 4.38 -12.39
CA THR A 614 -43.85 3.97 -12.26
C THR A 614 -44.68 5.13 -11.71
N ALA A 615 -45.73 5.56 -12.41
CA ALA A 615 -46.53 6.71 -12.02
C ALA A 615 -48.02 6.36 -11.88
N GLY A 616 -48.73 7.08 -11.00
CA GLY A 616 -50.16 6.86 -10.73
C GLY A 616 -50.85 8.03 -10.01
N GLY A 617 -52.17 8.02 -9.95
CA GLY A 617 -53.06 9.16 -9.83
C GLY A 617 -53.16 9.93 -8.53
N VAL A 618 -52.66 9.54 -7.36
CA VAL A 618 -52.74 10.36 -6.13
C VAL A 618 -51.48 10.15 -5.27
N ASN A 619 -50.96 11.23 -4.74
CA ASN A 619 -49.83 11.18 -3.80
C ASN A 619 -50.29 10.59 -2.44
N LYS A 620 -50.18 9.26 -2.26
CA LYS A 620 -50.48 8.59 -1.01
C LYS A 620 -49.55 8.97 0.15
N ASN A 621 -48.42 9.66 -0.11
CA ASN A 621 -47.52 10.16 0.92
C ASN A 621 -48.04 11.42 1.65
N THR A 622 -49.16 12.05 1.17
CA THR A 622 -49.80 13.13 1.86
C THR A 622 -50.85 12.69 2.90
N GLU A 623 -51.20 11.40 2.97
CA GLU A 623 -52.17 10.90 3.96
C GLU A 623 -51.55 10.25 5.21
N LYS A 624 -50.23 10.18 5.32
CA LYS A 624 -49.55 9.92 6.59
C LYS A 624 -48.61 11.09 6.97
N LYS A 625 -49.17 12.31 6.99
CA LYS A 625 -48.84 13.23 8.07
C LYS A 625 -49.66 12.79 9.27
N GLU A 626 -49.20 11.75 9.96
CA GLU A 626 -49.35 11.78 11.41
C GLU A 626 -48.75 13.11 11.79
N THR A 627 -49.62 14.01 12.30
CA THR A 627 -49.21 15.17 13.05
C THR A 627 -48.10 14.67 13.95
N PRO A 628 -46.87 15.17 13.84
CA PRO A 628 -45.87 14.83 14.82
C PRO A 628 -46.54 15.19 16.13
N LYS A 629 -46.66 14.23 17.05
CA LYS A 629 -46.86 14.59 18.44
C LYS A 629 -45.75 15.60 18.68
N LYS A 630 -46.16 16.86 18.84
CA LYS A 630 -45.30 17.95 19.22
C LYS A 630 -44.56 17.45 20.45
N ASN A 631 -43.34 16.99 20.28
CA ASN A 631 -42.42 16.95 21.38
C ASN A 631 -42.29 18.40 21.76
N GLU A 632 -42.65 18.73 22.98
CA GLU A 632 -42.60 20.09 23.53
C GLU A 632 -41.18 20.69 23.51
N ASP A 633 -40.18 19.97 22.93
CA ASP A 633 -38.80 20.37 22.80
C ASP A 633 -38.40 20.91 21.41
N ASP A 634 -39.33 20.93 20.41
CA ASP A 634 -39.04 21.49 19.10
C ASP A 634 -39.28 22.99 19.03
N ALA A 635 -38.14 23.69 18.96
CA ALA A 635 -37.98 25.05 18.45
C ALA A 635 -38.75 26.17 19.17
N LYS A 636 -38.25 26.58 20.30
CA LYS A 636 -38.32 28.00 20.61
C LYS A 636 -37.38 28.72 19.65
N GLU A 637 -37.94 29.50 18.71
CA GLU A 637 -37.16 30.48 17.95
C GLU A 637 -36.50 31.42 18.93
N CYS A 638 -35.20 31.31 19.07
CA CYS A 638 -34.41 32.26 19.83
C CYS A 638 -34.30 33.57 19.06
N GLY A 639 -34.23 34.68 19.76
CA GLY A 639 -34.01 36.00 19.17
C GLY A 639 -32.68 36.07 18.38
N LYS A 640 -32.46 37.18 17.69
CA LYS A 640 -31.26 37.42 16.90
C LYS A 640 -30.00 37.26 17.77
N ASN A 641 -28.98 36.53 17.29
CA ASN A 641 -27.71 36.25 17.98
C ASN A 641 -27.84 35.37 19.24
N ALA A 642 -28.83 34.48 19.28
CA ALA A 642 -29.01 33.49 20.34
C ALA A 642 -29.36 32.12 19.79
N THR A 643 -28.75 31.09 20.35
CA THR A 643 -28.96 29.68 20.00
C THR A 643 -29.63 28.93 21.16
N TYR A 644 -30.63 28.08 20.86
CA TYR A 644 -31.31 27.30 21.88
C TYR A 644 -30.41 26.19 22.40
N SER A 645 -30.13 26.20 23.70
CA SER A 645 -29.32 25.15 24.35
C SER A 645 -30.24 24.06 24.89
N SER A 646 -30.16 22.88 24.33
CA SER A 646 -30.90 21.69 24.77
C SER A 646 -30.53 21.24 26.19
N SER A 647 -29.32 21.54 26.65
CA SER A 647 -28.84 21.20 28.00
C SER A 647 -29.43 22.13 29.09
N SER A 648 -29.61 23.43 28.80
CA SER A 648 -30.17 24.41 29.74
C SER A 648 -31.66 24.69 29.51
N LYS A 649 -32.25 24.16 28.41
CA LYS A 649 -33.62 24.42 27.94
C LYS A 649 -33.94 25.91 27.80
N LYS A 650 -32.94 26.74 27.46
CA LYS A 650 -33.06 28.21 27.30
C LYS A 650 -32.26 28.66 26.06
N CYS A 651 -32.67 29.82 25.50
CA CYS A 651 -31.85 30.53 24.54
C CYS A 651 -30.61 31.09 25.23
N VAL A 652 -29.43 30.88 24.67
CA VAL A 652 -28.15 31.37 25.17
C VAL A 652 -27.54 32.24 24.08
N CYS A 653 -26.99 33.40 24.45
CA CYS A 653 -26.34 34.29 23.49
C CYS A 653 -25.13 33.58 22.82
N ASP A 654 -24.99 33.83 21.52
CA ASP A 654 -23.86 33.30 20.74
C ASP A 654 -22.55 33.96 21.21
N SER A 655 -21.41 33.30 20.94
CA SER A 655 -20.09 33.79 21.37
C SER A 655 -19.83 35.22 20.88
N GLY A 656 -19.48 36.13 21.80
CA GLY A 656 -19.29 37.57 21.53
C GLY A 656 -20.53 38.43 21.77
N TYR A 657 -21.63 37.84 22.30
CA TYR A 657 -22.85 38.52 22.65
C TYR A 657 -23.23 38.24 24.11
N LYS A 658 -23.80 39.25 24.78
CA LYS A 658 -24.25 39.17 26.17
C LYS A 658 -25.73 39.59 26.30
N GLU A 659 -26.46 38.94 27.19
CA GLU A 659 -27.88 39.22 27.45
C GLU A 659 -28.02 40.57 28.13
N ASP A 660 -28.85 41.44 27.54
CA ASP A 660 -29.22 42.73 28.12
C ASP A 660 -30.33 42.59 29.20
N SER A 661 -30.68 43.67 29.86
CA SER A 661 -31.71 43.69 30.90
C SER A 661 -33.12 43.35 30.39
N SER A 662 -33.32 43.27 29.09
CA SER A 662 -34.58 42.94 28.41
C SER A 662 -34.59 41.52 27.82
N GLY A 663 -33.51 40.73 27.98
CA GLY A 663 -33.38 39.35 27.51
C GLY A 663 -32.96 39.22 26.04
N ASN A 664 -32.40 40.28 25.41
CA ASN A 664 -31.87 40.26 24.06
C ASN A 664 -30.34 40.12 24.08
N CYS A 665 -29.76 39.53 23.04
CA CYS A 665 -28.31 39.36 22.92
C CYS A 665 -27.69 40.54 22.14
N GLU A 666 -26.93 41.38 22.83
CA GLU A 666 -26.15 42.49 22.26
C GLU A 666 -24.66 42.19 22.23
N ALA A 667 -23.94 42.71 21.23
CA ALA A 667 -22.51 42.52 21.10
C ALA A 667 -21.74 43.08 22.31
N GLU A 668 -20.84 42.32 22.89
CA GLU A 668 -19.96 42.79 23.96
C GLU A 668 -19.10 43.96 23.45
N LYS A 669 -19.27 45.13 24.08
CA LYS A 669 -18.40 46.29 23.82
C LYS A 669 -17.03 46.00 24.40
N THR A 670 -16.04 45.84 23.55
CA THR A 670 -14.64 45.89 23.97
C THR A 670 -14.27 47.33 24.22
N ASP A 671 -14.18 47.73 25.49
CA ASP A 671 -13.56 48.99 25.90
C ASP A 671 -12.06 48.93 25.55
N SER A 672 -11.72 49.46 24.40
CA SER A 672 -10.35 49.82 24.06
C SER A 672 -10.17 51.29 24.32
N GLU A 673 -9.62 51.64 25.48
CA GLU A 673 -9.02 52.96 25.70
C GLU A 673 -7.83 53.15 24.75
N PRO A 674 -7.65 54.33 24.14
CA PRO A 674 -6.53 54.64 23.28
C PRO A 674 -5.29 54.90 24.13
N ILE A 675 -4.24 54.11 23.96
CA ILE A 675 -2.91 54.40 24.51
C ILE A 675 -2.27 55.46 23.62
N GLU A 676 -2.10 56.66 24.21
CA GLU A 676 -1.30 57.76 23.67
C GLU A 676 0.15 57.33 23.40
N THR A 677 0.63 57.68 22.22
CA THR A 677 2.02 57.60 21.81
C THR A 677 2.87 58.62 22.58
N GLY A 678 3.75 58.16 23.47
CA GLY A 678 4.82 58.93 24.07
C GLY A 678 6.16 58.35 23.61
N SER A 679 6.86 59.14 22.80
CA SER A 679 8.28 58.94 22.47
C SER A 679 9.14 59.14 23.72
N ASP A 680 10.14 58.31 24.00
CA ASP A 680 11.56 58.73 24.08
C ASP A 680 12.53 57.62 24.53
N THR A 681 13.53 57.48 23.72
CA THR A 681 14.98 57.32 24.00
C THR A 681 15.53 56.33 25.04
N SER A 682 16.44 55.52 24.50
CA SER A 682 17.83 55.26 24.93
C SER A 682 18.16 54.07 25.81
N LEU A 683 19.05 53.25 25.21
CA LEU A 683 20.33 52.70 25.73
C LEU A 683 20.31 51.57 26.77
N GLU A 684 20.87 50.48 26.34
CA GLU A 684 22.10 49.75 26.69
C GLU A 684 21.90 48.28 27.03
N THR A 685 22.61 47.49 26.25
CA THR A 685 23.00 46.12 26.52
C THR A 685 23.91 45.97 27.77
N PRO A 686 24.12 44.77 28.35
CA PRO A 686 24.99 43.77 27.75
C PRO A 686 24.35 42.44 27.38
#